data_eeab2c0ed588f605fa8b7c574936c45e
#
_entry.id   eeab2c0ed588f605fa8b7c574936c45e
#
_cell.length_a   1.000
_cell.length_b   1.000
_cell.length_c   1.000
_cell.angle_alpha   90.00
_cell.angle_beta   90.00
_cell.angle_gamma   90.00
#
_symmetry.space_group_name_H-M   'P 1'
#
loop_
_entity.id
_entity.type
_entity.pdbx_description
1 polymer ?
#
loop_
_entity_poly.entity_id
_entity_poly.type
_entity_poly.pdbx_seq_one_letter_code
_entity_poly.pdbx_strand_id
1 'polypeptide(L)'
;MLFSLLVLDTARTAPPPQPVLRVEDAALIAYRSPVQHRVPHPDTTEADTTEADTTEANTTPPDTTETGPPDASGEDPVAPDAPMELLPAPPRALVDTALYRRAHASMAETLAEAPGSFLYHLGPIDWPHGWSRYGLPPHRADYWLNDRRYVDPITQQPRYDLLPSLFTTRPSTTTPAGRQSALGLSQQWRFFTPDRPLTELRYRRGGASLQAVEIVHTQGRPVEWLGQPARFAATFGYGGASNDDTYQSTALDLTRQVLLRIRYQEAEWGLDLTNYAVRHRLQTHGGVEPAIADVPTTVFVPAQADVRTEGQRQTIRNDLSARLRWAWNDRLPATQLTTGWTSNTFDFSGFEDKRTLRSHVLTATLRQPLRVQSHAMQAVAYAEHQTAPSDTFAVASPGLTALHAGLRDSLTWRGTMLDAATYVHHHTNHPIYASGQLQAAYDLGPVGGTAQVASTARPSSRLETYGSAGLVTPLSDPVLTRTHRAQVGLHTTWRTLQTRITAFGHRTERAVEAERGTDPLDSTIRAVPEPLDVAGVSGRLRWRYDAERGLYAVVQGTALQVRPSGDQLVQQYAASLPEVYGRGRLGARFVLFRDLDIDLYAEAYGWGAAFRSRWFHSPTGQLTLPKLDAPATPDTPGRLQPDGVLNIHAEANLRGAELMLSYENALGGTNVTAGTYVVPTYPLPNQRIRFSIHWPLFD
;
A
#
# COMPACT_ATOMS: atom_id res chain seq x y z
N MET A 1 -7.80 32.20 -20.39
CA MET A 1 -8.23 32.95 -21.59
C MET A 1 -7.70 32.18 -22.80
N LEU A 2 -8.52 31.71 -23.72
CA LEU A 2 -8.35 30.80 -24.87
C LEU A 2 -8.73 29.33 -24.58
N PHE A 3 -10.02 29.10 -24.64
CA PHE A 3 -10.68 27.92 -25.21
C PHE A 3 -12.18 28.26 -25.29
N SER A 4 -12.52 28.98 -26.33
CA SER A 4 -13.91 29.14 -26.81
C SER A 4 -13.92 28.83 -28.28
N LEU A 5 -15.01 28.22 -28.72
CA LEU A 5 -15.45 27.94 -30.06
C LEU A 5 -15.06 26.59 -30.65
N LEU A 6 -16.02 25.66 -30.56
CA LEU A 6 -16.62 25.10 -31.80
C LEU A 6 -17.93 24.38 -31.43
N VAL A 7 -19.02 25.11 -31.59
CA VAL A 7 -20.38 24.56 -31.70
C VAL A 7 -20.58 24.18 -33.15
N LEU A 8 -20.85 22.91 -33.41
CA LEU A 8 -21.46 22.45 -34.66
C LEU A 8 -22.60 21.48 -34.33
N ASP A 9 -23.77 22.04 -34.52
CA ASP A 9 -25.08 21.43 -34.48
C ASP A 9 -25.24 20.45 -35.66
N THR A 10 -25.44 19.15 -35.36
CA THR A 10 -26.09 18.22 -36.28
C THR A 10 -26.92 17.22 -35.51
N ALA A 11 -28.21 17.51 -35.47
CA ALA A 11 -29.21 16.52 -35.07
C ALA A 11 -29.16 15.29 -35.97
N ARG A 12 -28.76 14.13 -35.44
CA ARG A 12 -29.01 12.82 -36.00
C ARG A 12 -29.38 11.85 -34.88
N THR A 13 -30.54 11.23 -35.06
CA THR A 13 -31.15 10.17 -34.27
C THR A 13 -30.14 9.15 -33.76
N ALA A 14 -30.05 8.99 -32.46
CA ALA A 14 -29.18 8.03 -31.79
C ALA A 14 -29.72 6.60 -31.95
N PRO A 15 -28.88 5.61 -32.28
CA PRO A 15 -29.21 4.21 -32.11
C PRO A 15 -29.26 3.86 -30.59
N PRO A 16 -29.97 2.80 -30.18
CA PRO A 16 -30.10 2.42 -28.79
C PRO A 16 -28.74 2.12 -28.17
N PRO A 17 -28.53 2.41 -26.89
CA PRO A 17 -27.25 2.22 -26.22
C PRO A 17 -26.90 0.73 -26.16
N GLN A 18 -25.79 0.37 -26.76
CA GLN A 18 -25.13 -0.90 -26.51
C GLN A 18 -24.54 -0.88 -25.10
N PRO A 19 -24.54 -2.00 -24.35
CA PRO A 19 -23.94 -2.05 -23.04
C PRO A 19 -22.46 -1.73 -23.13
N VAL A 20 -22.07 -0.61 -22.54
CA VAL A 20 -20.68 -0.19 -22.38
C VAL A 20 -20.04 -1.12 -21.35
N LEU A 21 -19.27 -2.10 -21.79
CA LEU A 21 -18.37 -2.87 -20.92
C LEU A 21 -17.41 -1.88 -20.24
N ARG A 22 -17.57 -1.70 -18.96
CA ARG A 22 -16.64 -0.89 -18.17
C ARG A 22 -15.26 -1.53 -18.21
N VAL A 23 -14.22 -0.73 -18.33
CA VAL A 23 -12.81 -1.16 -18.26
C VAL A 23 -12.51 -1.98 -16.98
N GLU A 24 -13.33 -1.83 -15.95
CA GLU A 24 -13.34 -2.65 -14.73
C GLU A 24 -13.75 -4.09 -14.99
N ASP A 25 -14.69 -4.36 -15.88
CA ASP A 25 -15.21 -5.70 -16.14
C ASP A 25 -14.17 -6.56 -16.88
N ALA A 26 -13.40 -5.98 -17.78
CA ALA A 26 -12.33 -6.70 -18.49
C ALA A 26 -11.15 -7.08 -17.57
N ALA A 27 -10.88 -6.29 -16.54
CA ALA A 27 -9.89 -6.64 -15.50
C ALA A 27 -10.45 -7.59 -14.44
N LEU A 28 -11.77 -7.55 -14.18
CA LEU A 28 -12.48 -8.39 -13.22
C LEU A 28 -12.81 -9.78 -13.75
N ILE A 29 -13.06 -9.93 -15.06
CA ILE A 29 -13.30 -11.25 -15.67
C ILE A 29 -12.11 -12.19 -15.44
N ALA A 30 -10.91 -11.64 -15.27
CA ALA A 30 -9.74 -12.45 -14.96
C ALA A 30 -9.64 -12.89 -13.48
N TYR A 31 -10.48 -12.39 -12.57
CA TYR A 31 -10.33 -12.66 -11.12
C TYR A 31 -11.64 -12.68 -10.30
N ARG A 32 -12.77 -12.90 -10.90
CA ARG A 32 -13.90 -13.40 -10.13
C ARG A 32 -13.59 -14.85 -9.77
N SER A 33 -13.02 -15.07 -8.59
CA SER A 33 -13.32 -16.33 -7.89
C SER A 33 -14.82 -16.36 -7.68
N PRO A 34 -15.52 -17.35 -8.18
CA PRO A 34 -16.93 -17.51 -7.88
C PRO A 34 -17.05 -18.12 -6.48
N VAL A 35 -16.83 -17.34 -5.47
CA VAL A 35 -17.16 -17.74 -4.11
C VAL A 35 -18.09 -16.69 -3.53
N GLN A 36 -19.24 -16.55 -4.16
CA GLN A 36 -20.46 -16.41 -3.39
C GLN A 36 -20.89 -17.85 -3.04
N HIS A 37 -20.28 -18.43 -2.02
CA HIS A 37 -20.84 -19.58 -1.39
C HIS A 37 -22.16 -19.13 -0.74
N ARG A 38 -23.27 -19.57 -1.31
CA ARG A 38 -24.47 -19.82 -0.52
C ARG A 38 -24.02 -20.68 0.66
N VAL A 39 -24.05 -20.12 1.83
CA VAL A 39 -23.95 -20.86 3.08
C VAL A 39 -25.12 -21.84 3.07
N PRO A 40 -24.91 -23.15 3.05
CA PRO A 40 -26.00 -24.10 3.26
C PRO A 40 -26.52 -23.86 4.66
N HIS A 41 -27.84 -23.76 4.81
CA HIS A 41 -28.49 -23.90 6.11
C HIS A 41 -27.98 -25.18 6.76
N PRO A 42 -27.64 -25.21 8.04
CA PRO A 42 -27.40 -26.43 8.76
C PRO A 42 -28.74 -27.18 8.86
N ASP A 43 -28.86 -28.31 8.17
CA ASP A 43 -29.87 -29.32 8.45
C ASP A 43 -29.64 -29.79 9.89
N THR A 44 -30.59 -29.50 10.73
CA THR A 44 -30.70 -30.07 12.07
C THR A 44 -30.98 -31.56 11.93
N THR A 45 -29.97 -32.36 12.14
CA THR A 45 -30.08 -33.82 12.28
C THR A 45 -30.78 -34.15 13.60
N GLU A 46 -31.82 -34.91 13.43
CA GLU A 46 -32.60 -35.67 14.33
C GLU A 46 -31.92 -36.11 15.64
N ALA A 47 -32.59 -35.83 16.74
CA ALA A 47 -32.46 -36.59 17.98
C ALA A 47 -33.76 -37.40 18.14
N ASP A 48 -33.57 -38.70 18.09
CA ASP A 48 -34.52 -39.78 18.32
C ASP A 48 -35.07 -39.73 19.75
N THR A 49 -36.37 -39.60 19.93
CA THR A 49 -37.08 -40.02 21.15
C THR A 49 -38.54 -40.39 20.86
N THR A 50 -38.79 -41.69 20.89
CA THR A 50 -39.93 -42.44 21.42
C THR A 50 -41.32 -41.83 21.39
N GLU A 51 -42.15 -42.64 20.76
CA GLU A 51 -43.60 -42.88 20.79
C GLU A 51 -44.44 -42.20 21.88
N ALA A 52 -45.53 -41.60 21.44
CA ALA A 52 -46.83 -41.67 22.09
C ALA A 52 -47.94 -41.39 21.07
N ASP A 53 -48.77 -42.40 20.95
CA ASP A 53 -50.04 -42.56 20.27
C ASP A 53 -51.08 -41.47 20.60
N THR A 54 -51.83 -40.94 19.62
CA THR A 54 -53.35 -40.93 19.63
C THR A 54 -53.95 -39.96 18.61
N THR A 55 -54.85 -40.53 17.85
CA THR A 55 -56.17 -40.05 17.37
C THR A 55 -56.32 -39.09 16.22
N GLU A 56 -57.03 -39.61 15.25
CA GLU A 56 -57.60 -39.02 14.04
C GLU A 56 -58.40 -37.72 14.26
N ALA A 57 -58.29 -36.80 13.30
CA ALA A 57 -59.45 -35.99 12.87
C ALA A 57 -59.31 -35.55 11.42
N ASN A 58 -60.20 -36.03 10.65
CA ASN A 58 -60.56 -35.76 9.27
C ASN A 58 -60.96 -34.30 9.05
N THR A 59 -60.34 -33.55 8.09
CA THR A 59 -61.08 -32.48 7.38
C THR A 59 -60.46 -32.18 6.01
N THR A 60 -61.31 -32.08 5.07
CA THR A 60 -61.30 -31.89 3.62
C THR A 60 -60.58 -30.62 3.15
N PRO A 61 -59.94 -30.60 1.97
CA PRO A 61 -59.30 -29.43 1.41
C PRO A 61 -60.30 -28.52 0.66
N PRO A 62 -60.07 -27.20 0.64
CA PRO A 62 -60.74 -26.35 -0.34
C PRO A 62 -59.78 -25.95 -1.48
N ASP A 63 -60.40 -25.88 -2.58
CA ASP A 63 -60.17 -25.48 -3.94
C ASP A 63 -59.01 -24.54 -4.28
N THR A 64 -58.33 -24.93 -5.33
CA THR A 64 -57.36 -24.15 -6.09
C THR A 64 -58.01 -23.05 -6.89
N THR A 65 -57.59 -21.83 -6.69
CA THR A 65 -57.73 -20.76 -7.68
C THR A 65 -56.31 -20.35 -8.18
N GLU A 66 -56.08 -20.61 -9.46
CA GLU A 66 -54.95 -20.11 -10.22
C GLU A 66 -54.94 -18.58 -10.20
N THR A 67 -53.88 -18.01 -9.71
CA THR A 67 -53.50 -16.62 -10.00
C THR A 67 -52.12 -16.62 -10.66
N GLY A 68 -52.08 -16.02 -11.85
CA GLY A 68 -50.92 -15.96 -12.73
C GLY A 68 -49.68 -15.28 -12.11
N PRO A 69 -48.54 -15.40 -12.77
CA PRO A 69 -47.28 -14.92 -12.25
C PRO A 69 -47.27 -13.38 -12.14
N PRO A 70 -46.81 -12.82 -11.04
CA PRO A 70 -46.62 -11.38 -10.98
C PRO A 70 -45.43 -10.97 -11.86
N ASP A 71 -45.69 -9.95 -12.67
CA ASP A 71 -44.64 -9.21 -13.44
C ASP A 71 -43.49 -8.83 -12.51
N ALA A 72 -42.33 -9.42 -12.77
CA ALA A 72 -41.09 -9.07 -12.11
C ALA A 72 -40.46 -7.86 -12.83
N SER A 73 -41.06 -6.69 -12.65
CA SER A 73 -40.40 -5.40 -12.87
C SER A 73 -40.17 -4.71 -11.52
N GLY A 74 -39.49 -5.41 -10.61
CA GLY A 74 -38.90 -4.80 -9.44
C GLY A 74 -37.52 -4.34 -9.81
N GLU A 75 -37.33 -3.05 -10.05
CA GLU A 75 -36.04 -2.41 -9.94
C GLU A 75 -35.54 -2.73 -8.53
N ASP A 76 -34.50 -3.56 -8.43
CA ASP A 76 -33.75 -3.75 -7.20
C ASP A 76 -33.32 -2.35 -6.70
N PRO A 77 -33.65 -1.97 -5.46
CA PRO A 77 -33.17 -0.72 -4.92
C PRO A 77 -31.65 -0.78 -4.93
N VAL A 78 -31.06 0.03 -5.80
CA VAL A 78 -29.61 0.26 -5.86
C VAL A 78 -29.15 0.52 -4.43
N ALA A 79 -28.40 -0.40 -3.86
CA ALA A 79 -27.89 -0.26 -2.51
C ALA A 79 -27.13 1.08 -2.41
N PRO A 80 -27.54 2.01 -1.53
CA PRO A 80 -26.99 3.37 -1.50
C PRO A 80 -25.54 3.46 -1.05
N ASP A 81 -24.86 2.32 -0.88
CA ASP A 81 -23.62 2.20 -0.12
C ASP A 81 -22.39 1.70 -0.88
N ALA A 82 -22.47 1.46 -2.17
CA ALA A 82 -21.23 1.39 -2.92
C ALA A 82 -20.54 2.76 -2.77
N PRO A 83 -19.29 2.84 -2.25
CA PRO A 83 -18.55 4.08 -2.33
C PRO A 83 -18.55 4.43 -3.80
N MET A 84 -19.21 5.52 -4.18
CA MET A 84 -19.25 5.98 -5.54
C MET A 84 -17.82 6.32 -5.90
N GLU A 85 -17.08 5.33 -6.43
CA GLU A 85 -15.81 5.58 -7.12
C GLU A 85 -16.18 6.40 -8.36
N LEU A 86 -16.30 7.71 -8.16
CA LEU A 86 -16.71 8.68 -9.19
C LEU A 86 -15.77 8.70 -10.38
N LEU A 87 -14.64 8.06 -10.24
CA LEU A 87 -13.59 8.02 -11.24
C LEU A 87 -13.08 6.59 -11.36
N PRO A 88 -13.00 6.05 -12.57
CA PRO A 88 -12.38 4.77 -12.78
C PRO A 88 -10.97 4.81 -12.21
N ALA A 89 -10.68 3.94 -11.27
CA ALA A 89 -9.33 3.80 -10.76
C ALA A 89 -8.40 3.42 -11.93
N PRO A 90 -7.23 4.05 -12.07
CA PRO A 90 -6.25 3.60 -13.04
C PRO A 90 -5.93 2.12 -12.83
N PRO A 91 -5.44 1.41 -13.86
CA PRO A 91 -5.28 -0.03 -13.82
C PRO A 91 -4.56 -0.48 -12.54
N ARG A 92 -5.25 -1.22 -11.72
CA ARG A 92 -4.79 -1.64 -10.39
C ARG A 92 -3.61 -2.59 -10.52
N ALA A 93 -2.48 -2.20 -9.97
CA ALA A 93 -1.27 -3.01 -10.02
C ALA A 93 -1.26 -4.19 -9.04
N LEU A 94 -2.19 -4.21 -8.09
CA LEU A 94 -2.24 -5.17 -6.98
C LEU A 94 -3.54 -5.97 -6.99
N VAL A 95 -3.48 -7.22 -6.61
CA VAL A 95 -4.61 -8.17 -6.63
C VAL A 95 -5.27 -8.23 -5.26
N ASP A 96 -6.62 -8.24 -5.18
CA ASP A 96 -7.41 -8.05 -3.96
C ASP A 96 -7.16 -9.05 -2.84
N THR A 97 -7.20 -10.28 -3.17
CA THR A 97 -7.15 -11.35 -2.17
C THR A 97 -5.76 -11.58 -1.59
N ALA A 98 -4.73 -11.00 -2.20
CA ALA A 98 -3.35 -11.18 -1.77
C ALA A 98 -3.02 -10.62 -0.37
N LEU A 99 -3.74 -9.59 0.08
CA LEU A 99 -3.49 -8.98 1.39
C LEU A 99 -3.77 -9.91 2.57
N TYR A 100 -4.80 -10.73 2.46
CA TYR A 100 -5.24 -11.59 3.56
C TYR A 100 -4.76 -13.03 3.41
N ARG A 101 -4.65 -13.48 2.17
CA ARG A 101 -4.26 -14.85 1.84
C ARG A 101 -2.80 -15.13 2.03
N ARG A 102 -1.96 -14.09 2.00
CA ARG A 102 -0.51 -14.28 2.10
C ARG A 102 0.01 -13.95 3.47
N ALA A 103 1.01 -14.70 3.92
CA ALA A 103 1.73 -14.43 5.15
C ALA A 103 2.69 -13.25 5.03
N HIS A 104 2.32 -12.18 4.28
CA HIS A 104 3.13 -10.96 4.28
C HIS A 104 3.26 -10.42 5.70
N ALA A 105 4.48 -10.14 6.09
CA ALA A 105 4.74 -9.56 7.38
C ALA A 105 4.39 -8.08 7.40
N SER A 106 4.60 -7.39 6.28
CA SER A 106 4.39 -5.94 6.19
C SER A 106 3.69 -5.54 4.89
N MET A 107 3.11 -4.35 4.90
CA MET A 107 2.55 -3.74 3.69
C MET A 107 3.62 -3.49 2.62
N ALA A 108 4.86 -3.23 2.99
CA ALA A 108 5.97 -3.05 2.04
C ALA A 108 6.23 -4.31 1.20
N GLU A 109 6.13 -5.51 1.79
CA GLU A 109 6.23 -6.77 1.05
C GLU A 109 5.10 -6.93 0.03
N THR A 110 3.87 -6.55 0.41
CA THR A 110 2.72 -6.55 -0.51
C THR A 110 2.93 -5.59 -1.69
N LEU A 111 3.44 -4.39 -1.42
CA LEU A 111 3.74 -3.39 -2.45
C LEU A 111 4.86 -3.85 -3.39
N ALA A 112 5.79 -4.65 -2.91
CA ALA A 112 6.88 -5.21 -3.72
C ALA A 112 6.39 -6.16 -4.82
N GLU A 113 5.15 -6.66 -4.76
CA GLU A 113 4.55 -7.46 -5.83
C GLU A 113 4.08 -6.63 -7.04
N ALA A 114 4.02 -5.31 -6.92
CA ALA A 114 3.64 -4.46 -8.03
C ALA A 114 4.75 -4.41 -9.10
N PRO A 115 4.41 -4.41 -10.40
CA PRO A 115 5.41 -4.27 -11.47
C PRO A 115 6.27 -3.01 -11.29
N GLY A 116 7.56 -3.13 -11.55
CA GLY A 116 8.52 -2.04 -11.39
C GLY A 116 8.93 -1.77 -9.95
N SER A 117 8.50 -2.58 -8.98
CA SER A 117 8.82 -2.43 -7.57
C SER A 117 10.10 -3.16 -7.18
N PHE A 118 10.89 -2.54 -6.31
CA PHE A 118 12.03 -3.10 -5.62
C PHE A 118 11.92 -2.85 -4.13
N LEU A 119 12.23 -3.84 -3.30
CA LEU A 119 12.16 -3.76 -1.85
C LEU A 119 13.58 -3.77 -1.27
N TYR A 120 13.99 -2.68 -0.64
CA TYR A 120 15.17 -2.66 0.23
C TYR A 120 14.82 -3.34 1.55
N HIS A 121 14.97 -4.66 1.54
CA HIS A 121 14.59 -5.51 2.67
C HIS A 121 15.67 -5.50 3.74
N LEU A 122 15.32 -5.14 4.97
CA LEU A 122 16.25 -5.02 6.10
C LEU A 122 16.42 -6.34 6.89
N GLY A 123 15.75 -7.40 6.48
CA GLY A 123 15.83 -8.72 7.12
C GLY A 123 14.78 -8.95 8.21
N PRO A 124 14.85 -8.33 9.39
CA PRO A 124 13.90 -8.61 10.47
C PRO A 124 12.46 -8.24 10.14
N ILE A 125 11.51 -8.87 10.83
CA ILE A 125 10.08 -8.65 10.65
C ILE A 125 9.67 -7.29 11.22
N ASP A 126 8.72 -6.63 10.57
CA ASP A 126 8.15 -5.32 10.96
C ASP A 126 9.17 -4.17 11.08
N TRP A 127 10.34 -4.35 10.48
CA TRP A 127 11.28 -3.25 10.30
C TRP A 127 10.82 -2.33 9.17
N PRO A 128 11.24 -1.05 9.15
CA PRO A 128 10.83 -0.07 8.15
C PRO A 128 11.51 -0.31 6.80
N HIS A 129 11.13 -1.39 6.11
CA HIS A 129 11.62 -1.70 4.77
C HIS A 129 11.37 -0.56 3.79
N GLY A 130 12.31 -0.32 2.90
CA GLY A 130 12.17 0.69 1.86
C GLY A 130 11.54 0.15 0.58
N TRP A 131 10.36 0.65 0.20
CA TRP A 131 9.74 0.33 -1.07
C TRP A 131 10.08 1.39 -2.12
N SER A 132 10.64 0.96 -3.25
CA SER A 132 10.98 1.75 -4.43
C SER A 132 10.16 1.28 -5.62
N ARG A 133 9.83 2.18 -6.54
CA ARG A 133 9.17 1.81 -7.79
C ARG A 133 9.70 2.64 -8.95
N TYR A 134 10.02 1.96 -10.05
CA TYR A 134 10.60 2.59 -11.24
C TYR A 134 11.86 3.42 -10.94
N GLY A 135 12.65 2.99 -9.96
CA GLY A 135 13.86 3.69 -9.53
C GLY A 135 13.63 4.92 -8.64
N LEU A 136 12.39 5.31 -8.34
CA LEU A 136 12.12 6.36 -7.36
C LEU A 136 12.42 5.87 -5.95
N PRO A 137 13.20 6.61 -5.15
CA PRO A 137 13.64 6.15 -3.84
C PRO A 137 12.47 6.11 -2.83
N PRO A 138 12.57 5.27 -1.78
CA PRO A 138 11.50 5.04 -0.82
C PRO A 138 10.98 6.30 -0.12
N HIS A 139 11.85 7.23 0.24
CA HIS A 139 11.47 8.47 0.92
C HIS A 139 10.69 9.44 0.04
N ARG A 140 10.58 9.18 -1.28
CA ARG A 140 9.78 9.98 -2.21
C ARG A 140 8.41 9.41 -2.48
N ALA A 141 8.08 8.27 -1.90
CA ALA A 141 6.72 7.77 -1.92
C ALA A 141 5.83 8.63 -1.01
N ASP A 142 4.64 8.95 -1.48
CA ASP A 142 3.60 9.62 -0.70
C ASP A 142 2.48 8.62 -0.42
N TYR A 143 2.10 8.48 0.84
CA TYR A 143 1.12 7.50 1.25
C TYR A 143 -0.10 8.18 1.89
N TRP A 144 -1.27 7.83 1.40
CA TRP A 144 -2.54 8.42 1.83
C TRP A 144 -3.47 7.34 2.36
N LEU A 145 -3.97 7.58 3.55
CA LEU A 145 -4.95 6.74 4.20
C LEU A 145 -6.20 7.58 4.47
N ASN A 146 -7.34 7.18 3.90
CA ASN A 146 -8.60 7.91 4.05
C ASN A 146 -8.48 9.41 3.76
N ASP A 147 -7.86 9.77 2.63
CA ASP A 147 -7.68 11.16 2.19
C ASP A 147 -6.76 12.04 3.05
N ARG A 148 -5.99 11.41 3.95
CA ARG A 148 -4.98 12.05 4.78
C ARG A 148 -3.60 11.47 4.48
N ARG A 149 -2.57 12.28 4.54
CA ARG A 149 -1.20 11.77 4.43
C ARG A 149 -0.88 10.88 5.64
N TYR A 150 -0.42 9.67 5.36
CA TYR A 150 0.01 8.72 6.37
C TYR A 150 1.51 8.47 6.24
N VAL A 151 2.26 9.47 6.60
CA VAL A 151 3.73 9.50 6.61
C VAL A 151 4.21 9.84 8.00
N ASP A 152 5.47 9.57 8.28
CA ASP A 152 6.10 10.14 9.47
C ASP A 152 6.17 11.67 9.31
N PRO A 153 5.66 12.46 10.26
CA PRO A 153 5.58 13.91 10.08
C PRO A 153 6.94 14.61 10.00
N ILE A 154 7.99 14.00 10.52
CA ILE A 154 9.34 14.59 10.59
C ILE A 154 10.14 14.21 9.36
N THR A 155 10.21 12.93 9.04
CA THR A 155 10.98 12.41 7.90
C THR A 155 10.19 12.41 6.60
N GLN A 156 8.87 12.54 6.65
CA GLN A 156 7.92 12.38 5.55
C GLN A 156 8.02 11.02 4.83
N GLN A 157 8.55 10.01 5.50
CA GLN A 157 8.56 8.65 4.97
C GLN A 157 7.23 7.93 5.21
N PRO A 158 6.76 7.12 4.25
CA PRO A 158 5.64 6.23 4.49
C PRO A 158 5.95 5.22 5.59
N ARG A 159 5.01 5.00 6.49
CA ARG A 159 5.15 4.06 7.62
C ARG A 159 4.28 2.83 7.37
N TYR A 160 4.73 1.97 6.45
CA TYR A 160 4.06 0.71 6.08
C TYR A 160 4.05 -0.30 7.23
N ASP A 161 5.06 -0.24 8.10
CA ASP A 161 5.25 -1.05 9.30
C ASP A 161 4.20 -0.81 10.38
N LEU A 162 3.50 0.32 10.34
CA LEU A 162 2.52 0.69 11.35
C LEU A 162 1.08 0.32 10.99
N LEU A 163 0.81 -0.27 9.82
CA LEU A 163 -0.55 -0.53 9.33
C LEU A 163 -0.84 -2.02 9.24
N PRO A 164 -1.80 -2.53 10.04
CA PRO A 164 -2.25 -3.91 9.91
C PRO A 164 -3.04 -4.09 8.62
N SER A 165 -2.75 -5.18 7.93
CA SER A 165 -3.39 -5.48 6.65
C SER A 165 -4.89 -5.76 6.79
N LEU A 166 -5.32 -6.31 7.93
CA LEU A 166 -6.73 -6.65 8.18
C LEU A 166 -7.62 -5.41 8.30
N PHE A 167 -7.08 -4.25 8.72
CA PHE A 167 -7.88 -3.04 8.93
C PHE A 167 -8.04 -2.19 7.68
N THR A 168 -7.23 -2.44 6.65
CA THR A 168 -7.13 -1.56 5.49
C THR A 168 -7.55 -2.26 4.20
N THR A 169 -8.06 -1.48 3.24
CA THR A 169 -8.29 -1.97 1.88
C THR A 169 -6.96 -2.17 1.19
N ARG A 170 -7.02 -2.67 -0.03
CA ARG A 170 -5.87 -2.74 -0.92
C ARG A 170 -5.27 -1.35 -1.19
N PRO A 171 -3.94 -1.19 -1.14
CA PRO A 171 -3.31 0.02 -1.62
C PRO A 171 -3.44 0.14 -3.14
N SER A 172 -3.84 1.32 -3.59
CA SER A 172 -3.90 1.71 -4.99
C SER A 172 -2.65 2.52 -5.33
N THR A 173 -1.95 2.15 -6.40
CA THR A 173 -0.80 2.91 -6.92
C THR A 173 -1.24 4.01 -7.88
N THR A 174 -2.39 4.60 -7.65
CA THR A 174 -2.79 5.78 -8.40
C THR A 174 -1.83 6.90 -8.05
N THR A 175 -1.41 7.67 -9.03
CA THR A 175 -0.84 8.99 -8.74
C THR A 175 -2.04 9.87 -8.41
N PRO A 176 -2.36 10.10 -7.16
CA PRO A 176 -3.53 10.89 -6.86
C PRO A 176 -3.20 12.31 -7.25
N ALA A 177 -4.05 12.80 -8.06
CA ALA A 177 -4.02 14.17 -8.48
C ALA A 177 -3.80 15.10 -7.27
N GLY A 178 -2.95 16.09 -7.40
CA GLY A 178 -2.64 17.08 -6.38
C GLY A 178 -1.65 16.67 -5.32
N ARG A 179 -1.01 15.55 -5.48
CA ARG A 179 -0.01 15.10 -4.53
C ARG A 179 1.37 15.58 -4.89
N GLN A 180 2.15 15.79 -3.87
CA GLN A 180 3.50 16.36 -3.99
C GLN A 180 4.53 15.35 -4.48
N SER A 181 4.17 14.07 -4.63
CA SER A 181 5.10 13.01 -4.99
C SER A 181 4.77 12.37 -6.34
N ALA A 182 5.82 12.04 -7.09
CA ALA A 182 5.71 11.27 -8.32
C ALA A 182 5.27 9.80 -8.09
N LEU A 183 5.36 9.32 -6.86
CA LEU A 183 4.95 7.98 -6.46
C LEU A 183 3.92 8.08 -5.34
N GLY A 184 2.64 8.04 -5.69
CA GLY A 184 1.54 8.09 -4.74
C GLY A 184 0.92 6.73 -4.49
N LEU A 185 0.62 6.45 -3.24
CA LEU A 185 -0.20 5.33 -2.79
C LEU A 185 -1.43 5.85 -2.09
N SER A 186 -2.57 5.23 -2.34
CA SER A 186 -3.82 5.52 -1.67
C SER A 186 -4.41 4.25 -1.09
N GLN A 187 -4.88 4.33 0.13
CA GLN A 187 -5.52 3.24 0.84
C GLN A 187 -6.66 3.79 1.70
N GLN A 188 -7.61 2.94 2.04
CA GLN A 188 -8.71 3.30 2.92
C GLN A 188 -8.79 2.30 4.09
N TRP A 189 -9.39 2.70 5.20
CA TRP A 189 -9.85 1.75 6.18
C TRP A 189 -10.91 0.86 5.56
N ARG A 190 -10.86 -0.43 5.84
CA ARG A 190 -11.88 -1.35 5.36
C ARG A 190 -13.26 -0.89 5.81
N PHE A 191 -14.17 -1.01 4.90
CA PHE A 191 -15.55 -0.68 5.10
C PHE A 191 -16.34 -1.96 5.34
N PHE A 192 -17.06 -1.99 6.44
CA PHE A 192 -17.90 -3.12 6.80
C PHE A 192 -19.34 -2.63 6.96
N THR A 193 -20.25 -3.26 6.22
CA THR A 193 -21.71 -3.05 6.35
C THR A 193 -22.42 -4.39 6.45
N PRO A 194 -22.01 -5.30 7.34
CA PRO A 194 -22.64 -6.59 7.43
C PRO A 194 -24.04 -6.45 8.03
N ASP A 195 -24.97 -7.23 7.51
CA ASP A 195 -26.33 -7.34 8.08
C ASP A 195 -26.34 -8.11 9.41
N ARG A 196 -25.29 -8.89 9.63
CA ARG A 196 -25.02 -9.61 10.89
C ARG A 196 -23.69 -9.17 11.44
N PRO A 197 -23.46 -9.27 12.75
CA PRO A 197 -22.14 -9.04 13.33
C PRO A 197 -21.08 -9.88 12.63
N LEU A 198 -19.92 -9.29 12.35
CA LEU A 198 -18.79 -9.95 11.72
C LEU A 198 -17.57 -9.79 12.62
N THR A 199 -16.94 -10.91 12.95
CA THR A 199 -15.62 -10.94 13.60
C THR A 199 -14.63 -11.59 12.66
N GLU A 200 -13.54 -10.91 12.33
CA GLU A 200 -12.43 -11.49 11.59
C GLU A 200 -11.21 -11.62 12.50
N LEU A 201 -10.59 -12.78 12.46
CA LEU A 201 -9.36 -13.09 13.18
C LEU A 201 -8.26 -13.43 12.16
N ARG A 202 -7.10 -12.82 12.34
CA ARG A 202 -5.88 -13.25 11.68
C ARG A 202 -4.81 -13.54 12.73
N TYR A 203 -4.24 -14.74 12.68
CA TYR A 203 -3.12 -15.14 13.51
C TYR A 203 -1.93 -15.51 12.64
N ARG A 204 -0.75 -15.06 13.02
CA ARG A 204 0.51 -15.39 12.34
C ARG A 204 1.54 -15.87 13.35
N ARG A 205 2.26 -16.91 12.96
CA ARG A 205 3.38 -17.46 13.73
C ARG A 205 4.54 -17.78 12.79
N GLY A 206 5.78 -17.62 13.27
CA GLY A 206 6.93 -17.90 12.41
C GLY A 206 8.26 -17.97 13.13
N GLY A 207 9.33 -18.00 12.34
CA GLY A 207 10.71 -17.96 12.85
C GLY A 207 10.96 -16.76 13.78
N ALA A 208 11.96 -16.86 14.62
CA ALA A 208 12.27 -15.91 15.70
C ALA A 208 11.06 -15.72 16.64
N SER A 209 10.34 -16.80 16.95
CA SER A 209 9.19 -16.81 17.87
C SER A 209 8.09 -15.78 17.52
N LEU A 210 7.99 -15.38 16.25
CA LEU A 210 6.96 -14.43 15.80
C LEU A 210 5.58 -14.89 16.27
N GLN A 211 4.88 -14.00 16.94
CA GLN A 211 3.47 -14.12 17.28
C GLN A 211 2.78 -12.81 16.91
N ALA A 212 1.78 -12.89 16.06
CA ALA A 212 0.99 -11.73 15.67
C ALA A 212 -0.49 -12.11 15.59
N VAL A 213 -1.35 -11.23 16.12
CA VAL A 213 -2.79 -11.37 16.07
C VAL A 213 -3.41 -10.06 15.59
N GLU A 214 -4.37 -10.18 14.69
CA GLU A 214 -5.20 -9.07 14.24
C GLU A 214 -6.66 -9.51 14.36
N ILE A 215 -7.50 -8.69 14.98
CA ILE A 215 -8.93 -8.95 15.16
C ILE A 215 -9.69 -7.70 14.72
N VAL A 216 -10.76 -7.90 13.97
CA VAL A 216 -11.73 -6.87 13.64
C VAL A 216 -13.11 -7.38 13.98
N HIS A 217 -13.82 -6.64 14.80
CA HIS A 217 -15.26 -6.87 15.05
C HIS A 217 -16.04 -5.67 14.53
N THR A 218 -17.12 -5.94 13.81
CA THR A 218 -18.00 -4.90 13.28
C THR A 218 -19.45 -5.30 13.42
N GLN A 219 -20.27 -4.33 13.80
CA GLN A 219 -21.71 -4.49 13.94
C GLN A 219 -22.42 -3.25 13.37
N GLY A 220 -23.40 -3.47 12.51
CA GLY A 220 -24.29 -2.43 11.99
C GLY A 220 -25.74 -2.69 12.40
N ARG A 221 -26.48 -1.62 12.65
CA ARG A 221 -27.92 -1.70 12.94
C ARG A 221 -28.66 -0.56 12.23
N PRO A 222 -29.85 -0.86 11.66
CA PRO A 222 -30.76 0.20 11.28
C PRO A 222 -31.21 0.94 12.54
N VAL A 223 -31.30 2.23 12.47
CA VAL A 223 -31.78 3.12 13.54
C VAL A 223 -32.73 4.13 12.94
N GLU A 224 -33.64 4.63 13.75
CA GLU A 224 -34.45 5.79 13.40
C GLU A 224 -33.98 6.98 14.21
N TRP A 225 -33.57 8.04 13.55
CA TRP A 225 -33.11 9.25 14.18
C TRP A 225 -33.89 10.45 13.65
N LEU A 226 -34.53 11.20 14.54
CA LEU A 226 -35.39 12.35 14.18
C LEU A 226 -36.46 11.99 13.14
N GLY A 227 -37.01 10.75 13.19
CA GLY A 227 -38.03 10.28 12.25
C GLY A 227 -37.50 9.92 10.86
N GLN A 228 -36.19 9.88 10.67
CA GLN A 228 -35.56 9.46 9.41
C GLN A 228 -34.86 8.10 9.58
N PRO A 229 -35.00 7.21 8.58
CA PRO A 229 -34.26 5.95 8.60
C PRO A 229 -32.77 6.20 8.41
N ALA A 230 -31.98 5.64 9.30
CA ALA A 230 -30.53 5.77 9.30
C ALA A 230 -29.88 4.42 9.59
N ARG A 231 -28.58 4.32 9.35
CA ARG A 231 -27.77 3.16 9.71
C ARG A 231 -26.65 3.61 10.64
N PHE A 232 -26.51 2.93 11.74
CA PHE A 232 -25.40 3.07 12.66
C PHE A 232 -24.49 1.84 12.55
N ALA A 233 -23.17 2.04 12.49
CA ALA A 233 -22.21 0.95 12.53
C ALA A 233 -21.04 1.29 13.43
N ALA A 234 -20.56 0.29 14.18
CA ALA A 234 -19.37 0.38 15.00
C ALA A 234 -18.39 -0.70 14.58
N THR A 235 -17.12 -0.35 14.48
CA THR A 235 -16.02 -1.27 14.19
C THR A 235 -14.94 -1.08 15.25
N PHE A 236 -14.50 -2.19 15.82
CA PHE A 236 -13.36 -2.27 16.71
C PHE A 236 -12.30 -3.17 16.06
N GLY A 237 -11.06 -2.72 16.06
CA GLY A 237 -9.91 -3.50 15.60
C GLY A 237 -8.80 -3.53 16.64
N TYR A 238 -8.18 -4.67 16.80
CA TYR A 238 -6.98 -4.85 17.62
C TYR A 238 -5.93 -5.60 16.82
N GLY A 239 -4.69 -5.08 16.82
CA GLY A 239 -3.50 -5.73 16.28
C GLY A 239 -2.40 -5.79 17.33
N GLY A 240 -1.75 -6.93 17.40
CA GLY A 240 -0.60 -7.12 18.29
C GLY A 240 0.44 -8.02 17.63
N ALA A 241 1.73 -7.68 17.80
CA ALA A 241 2.83 -8.51 17.32
C ALA A 241 4.03 -8.40 18.23
N SER A 242 4.77 -9.50 18.35
CA SER A 242 6.09 -9.56 18.95
C SER A 242 6.91 -10.67 18.30
N ASN A 243 8.23 -10.54 18.31
CA ASN A 243 9.16 -11.62 17.96
C ASN A 243 10.44 -11.47 18.77
N ASP A 244 11.13 -12.58 18.95
CA ASP A 244 12.47 -12.60 19.48
C ASP A 244 13.48 -12.14 18.42
N ASP A 245 14.73 -12.04 18.81
CA ASP A 245 15.81 -11.71 17.89
C ASP A 245 15.95 -12.72 16.75
N THR A 246 15.93 -12.24 15.53
CA THR A 246 16.36 -13.04 14.35
C THR A 246 17.89 -13.23 14.38
N TYR A 247 18.59 -12.20 14.79
CA TYR A 247 19.98 -12.11 15.23
C TYR A 247 20.04 -10.93 16.22
N GLN A 248 21.18 -10.72 16.86
CA GLN A 248 21.33 -9.74 17.95
C GLN A 248 20.69 -8.38 17.65
N SER A 249 19.94 -7.85 18.60
CA SER A 249 19.29 -6.52 18.56
C SER A 249 18.30 -6.30 17.40
N THR A 250 17.54 -7.34 17.06
CA THR A 250 16.51 -7.30 16.01
C THR A 250 15.10 -7.62 16.49
N ALA A 251 14.91 -7.82 17.79
CA ALA A 251 13.62 -8.16 18.35
C ALA A 251 12.57 -7.07 18.09
N LEU A 252 11.35 -7.50 17.80
CA LEU A 252 10.16 -6.70 17.89
C LEU A 252 9.58 -6.86 19.29
N ASP A 253 9.94 -5.95 20.18
CA ASP A 253 9.49 -6.02 21.58
C ASP A 253 7.97 -5.94 21.68
N LEU A 254 7.35 -5.07 20.89
CA LEU A 254 5.92 -4.84 20.94
C LEU A 254 5.40 -4.06 19.75
N THR A 255 4.36 -4.59 19.12
CA THR A 255 3.41 -3.78 18.34
C THR A 255 2.02 -3.90 18.95
N ARG A 256 1.35 -2.79 19.18
CA ARG A 256 -0.07 -2.71 19.56
C ARG A 256 -0.76 -1.68 18.71
N GLN A 257 -1.86 -2.08 18.10
CA GLN A 257 -2.65 -1.28 17.19
C GLN A 257 -4.12 -1.38 17.59
N VAL A 258 -4.78 -0.24 17.71
CA VAL A 258 -6.20 -0.18 18.10
C VAL A 258 -6.92 0.70 17.09
N LEU A 259 -7.96 0.17 16.47
CA LEU A 259 -8.87 0.89 15.60
C LEU A 259 -10.24 0.97 16.28
N LEU A 260 -10.77 2.16 16.41
CA LEU A 260 -12.16 2.41 16.77
C LEU A 260 -12.78 3.26 15.69
N ARG A 261 -13.90 2.80 15.13
CA ARG A 261 -14.63 3.50 14.09
C ARG A 261 -16.12 3.50 14.37
N ILE A 262 -16.73 4.66 14.28
CA ILE A 262 -18.16 4.86 14.43
C ILE A 262 -18.66 5.51 13.15
N ARG A 263 -19.71 4.95 12.58
CA ARG A 263 -20.35 5.47 11.40
C ARG A 263 -21.82 5.69 11.64
N TYR A 264 -22.30 6.80 11.18
CA TYR A 264 -23.72 7.13 11.08
C TYR A 264 -24.01 7.55 9.64
N GLN A 265 -25.10 7.05 9.05
CA GLN A 265 -25.46 7.33 7.68
C GLN A 265 -26.97 7.44 7.51
N GLU A 266 -27.39 8.55 6.94
CA GLU A 266 -28.71 8.84 6.39
C GLU A 266 -28.65 8.99 4.87
N ALA A 267 -29.80 9.23 4.23
CA ALA A 267 -29.86 9.45 2.78
C ALA A 267 -29.06 10.68 2.34
N GLU A 268 -29.18 11.79 3.09
CA GLU A 268 -28.60 13.08 2.70
C GLU A 268 -27.23 13.33 3.31
N TRP A 269 -26.92 12.76 4.45
CA TRP A 269 -25.65 12.97 5.11
C TRP A 269 -25.12 11.74 5.83
N GLY A 270 -23.82 11.75 6.10
CA GLY A 270 -23.14 10.68 6.84
C GLY A 270 -21.93 11.18 7.58
N LEU A 271 -21.69 10.63 8.75
CA LEU A 271 -20.56 10.92 9.61
C LEU A 271 -19.77 9.64 9.88
N ASP A 272 -18.45 9.71 9.72
CA ASP A 272 -17.53 8.60 10.00
C ASP A 272 -16.42 9.13 10.92
N LEU A 273 -16.42 8.68 12.16
CA LEU A 273 -15.40 9.01 13.16
C LEU A 273 -14.44 7.82 13.28
N THR A 274 -13.17 8.06 13.12
CA THR A 274 -12.14 7.02 13.21
C THR A 274 -11.03 7.48 14.15
N ASN A 275 -10.69 6.63 15.10
CA ASN A 275 -9.49 6.74 15.91
C ASN A 275 -8.60 5.52 15.66
N TYR A 276 -7.34 5.76 15.32
CA TYR A 276 -6.33 4.72 15.17
C TYR A 276 -5.11 5.06 16.02
N ALA A 277 -4.81 4.20 16.96
CA ALA A 277 -3.66 4.33 17.85
C ALA A 277 -2.69 3.18 17.62
N VAL A 278 -1.39 3.48 17.55
CA VAL A 278 -0.34 2.49 17.44
C VAL A 278 0.81 2.80 18.38
N ARG A 279 1.31 1.75 19.03
CA ARG A 279 2.59 1.73 19.73
C ARG A 279 3.43 0.62 19.12
N HIS A 280 4.58 0.99 18.60
CA HIS A 280 5.51 0.08 17.94
C HIS A 280 6.90 0.29 18.56
N ARG A 281 7.48 -0.77 19.11
CA ARG A 281 8.78 -0.77 19.76
C ARG A 281 9.61 -1.92 19.25
N LEU A 282 10.75 -1.62 18.69
CA LEU A 282 11.70 -2.59 18.15
C LEU A 282 13.11 -2.27 18.61
N GLN A 283 13.91 -3.30 18.77
CA GLN A 283 15.35 -3.17 18.88
C GLN A 283 15.94 -2.82 17.52
N THR A 284 17.08 -2.16 17.52
CA THR A 284 17.75 -1.71 16.29
C THR A 284 19.25 -1.62 16.53
N HIS A 285 20.02 -1.59 15.45
CA HIS A 285 21.48 -1.55 15.51
C HIS A 285 22.07 -0.79 14.31
N GLY A 286 23.35 -0.46 14.37
CA GLY A 286 24.08 0.23 13.31
C GLY A 286 24.59 -0.67 12.16
N GLY A 287 24.13 -1.91 12.10
CA GLY A 287 24.58 -2.94 11.14
C GLY A 287 25.40 -4.06 11.82
N VAL A 288 25.48 -5.24 11.20
CA VAL A 288 26.33 -6.34 11.69
C VAL A 288 27.81 -5.99 11.49
N GLU A 289 28.68 -6.54 12.35
CA GLU A 289 30.12 -6.34 12.24
C GLU A 289 30.66 -6.91 10.91
N PRO A 290 31.63 -6.21 10.29
CA PRO A 290 32.13 -6.58 8.96
C PRO A 290 32.72 -7.98 8.87
N ALA A 291 33.42 -8.41 9.90
CA ALA A 291 34.03 -9.73 9.94
C ALA A 291 32.98 -10.86 9.90
N ILE A 292 31.77 -10.58 10.36
CA ILE A 292 30.62 -11.50 10.35
C ILE A 292 29.86 -11.37 9.04
N ALA A 293 29.82 -10.17 8.46
CA ALA A 293 29.13 -9.93 7.19
C ALA A 293 29.68 -10.76 6.03
N ASP A 294 30.94 -11.12 6.05
CA ASP A 294 31.57 -11.97 5.05
C ASP A 294 31.17 -13.46 5.18
N VAL A 295 30.62 -13.86 6.34
CA VAL A 295 30.14 -15.22 6.62
C VAL A 295 28.71 -15.17 7.12
N PRO A 296 27.73 -14.96 6.23
CA PRO A 296 26.35 -14.65 6.58
C PRO A 296 25.67 -15.65 7.52
N THR A 297 26.06 -16.91 7.45
CA THR A 297 25.51 -17.97 8.30
C THR A 297 25.87 -17.82 9.78
N THR A 298 26.98 -17.16 10.10
CA THR A 298 27.43 -16.96 11.49
C THR A 298 26.63 -15.88 12.22
N VAL A 299 26.03 -14.95 11.48
CA VAL A 299 25.15 -13.89 12.05
C VAL A 299 23.97 -14.49 12.80
N PHE A 300 23.50 -15.68 12.39
CA PHE A 300 22.37 -16.36 13.02
C PHE A 300 22.77 -17.29 14.18
N VAL A 301 24.07 -17.31 14.52
CA VAL A 301 24.59 -18.03 15.70
C VAL A 301 24.77 -17.02 16.83
N PRO A 302 23.94 -17.00 17.89
CA PRO A 302 23.95 -15.96 18.91
C PRO A 302 25.31 -15.70 19.55
N ALA A 303 26.15 -16.72 19.68
CA ALA A 303 27.51 -16.60 20.24
C ALA A 303 28.53 -15.96 19.28
N GLN A 304 28.18 -15.77 18.02
CA GLN A 304 29.08 -15.26 16.98
C GLN A 304 28.56 -13.97 16.31
N ALA A 305 27.30 -13.63 16.58
CA ALA A 305 26.69 -12.41 16.03
C ALA A 305 27.14 -11.23 16.89
N ASP A 306 27.85 -10.31 16.28
CA ASP A 306 28.17 -9.02 16.87
C ASP A 306 27.59 -7.89 15.99
N VAL A 307 26.97 -6.91 16.63
CA VAL A 307 26.36 -5.78 15.93
C VAL A 307 26.98 -4.48 16.42
N ARG A 308 27.07 -3.53 15.51
CA ARG A 308 27.50 -2.18 15.86
C ARG A 308 26.37 -1.49 16.59
N THR A 309 26.70 -0.92 17.72
CA THR A 309 25.83 -0.03 18.48
C THR A 309 24.39 -0.53 18.55
N GLU A 310 24.02 -1.01 19.70
CA GLU A 310 22.66 -1.45 19.98
C GLU A 310 21.75 -0.28 20.37
N GLY A 311 20.51 -0.35 19.99
CA GLY A 311 19.55 0.68 20.31
C GLY A 311 18.11 0.19 20.29
N GLN A 312 17.20 1.08 20.62
CA GLN A 312 15.77 0.82 20.61
C GLN A 312 15.04 1.99 19.93
N ARG A 313 14.07 1.66 19.11
CA ARG A 313 13.15 2.61 18.48
C ARG A 313 11.75 2.39 19.00
N GLN A 314 11.07 3.46 19.39
CA GLN A 314 9.66 3.41 19.75
C GLN A 314 8.91 4.48 18.98
N THR A 315 7.81 4.09 18.38
CA THR A 315 6.85 5.01 17.77
C THR A 315 5.54 4.91 18.51
N ILE A 316 5.01 6.05 18.99
CA ILE A 316 3.66 6.16 19.54
C ILE A 316 2.92 7.15 18.67
N ARG A 317 1.89 6.68 17.97
CA ARG A 317 1.11 7.49 17.05
C ARG A 317 -0.37 7.33 17.34
N ASN A 318 -1.08 8.45 17.31
CA ASN A 318 -2.54 8.48 17.42
C ASN A 318 -3.11 9.36 16.31
N ASP A 319 -4.01 8.79 15.51
CA ASP A 319 -4.69 9.43 14.39
C ASP A 319 -6.19 9.48 14.68
N LEU A 320 -6.71 10.66 14.95
CA LEU A 320 -8.15 10.92 15.04
C LEU A 320 -8.63 11.57 13.75
N SER A 321 -9.72 11.10 13.17
CA SER A 321 -10.32 11.70 11.97
C SER A 321 -11.84 11.68 12.02
N ALA A 322 -12.43 12.71 11.43
CA ALA A 322 -13.85 12.82 11.18
C ALA A 322 -14.08 13.08 9.69
N ARG A 323 -14.98 12.31 9.09
CA ARG A 323 -15.41 12.49 7.72
C ARG A 323 -16.90 12.77 7.71
N LEU A 324 -17.26 13.93 7.23
CA LEU A 324 -18.63 14.35 6.99
C LEU A 324 -18.92 14.31 5.49
N ARG A 325 -20.00 13.66 5.11
CA ARG A 325 -20.52 13.62 3.74
C ARG A 325 -21.93 14.20 3.76
N TRP A 326 -22.24 15.08 2.82
CA TRP A 326 -23.59 15.64 2.69
C TRP A 326 -23.95 15.90 1.23
N ALA A 327 -25.19 15.60 0.88
CA ALA A 327 -25.77 15.92 -0.41
C ALA A 327 -26.49 17.26 -0.33
N TRP A 328 -26.17 18.18 -1.24
CA TRP A 328 -26.85 19.49 -1.32
C TRP A 328 -28.24 19.37 -1.95
N ASN A 329 -28.38 18.43 -2.87
CA ASN A 329 -29.60 18.08 -3.57
C ASN A 329 -29.40 16.77 -4.33
N ASP A 330 -30.47 16.20 -4.88
CA ASP A 330 -30.44 14.92 -5.62
C ASP A 330 -29.65 14.98 -6.94
N ARG A 331 -29.29 16.17 -7.42
CA ARG A 331 -28.58 16.35 -8.69
C ARG A 331 -27.08 16.42 -8.56
N LEU A 332 -26.57 16.82 -7.41
CA LEU A 332 -25.15 16.96 -7.15
C LEU A 332 -24.66 15.81 -6.28
N PRO A 333 -23.56 15.17 -6.67
CA PRO A 333 -22.91 14.18 -5.80
C PRO A 333 -22.54 14.81 -4.45
N ALA A 334 -22.54 13.98 -3.41
CA ALA A 334 -22.30 14.45 -2.05
C ALA A 334 -20.91 15.09 -1.89
N THR A 335 -20.89 16.24 -1.23
CA THR A 335 -19.67 16.90 -0.77
C THR A 335 -19.08 16.11 0.39
N GLN A 336 -17.75 16.03 0.46
CA GLN A 336 -17.04 15.35 1.55
C GLN A 336 -16.03 16.29 2.20
N LEU A 337 -16.12 16.42 3.52
CA LEU A 337 -15.12 17.06 4.36
C LEU A 337 -14.48 15.99 5.25
N THR A 338 -13.16 15.87 5.19
CA THR A 338 -12.38 15.00 6.10
C THR A 338 -11.45 15.88 6.91
N THR A 339 -11.57 15.85 8.22
CA THR A 339 -10.66 16.52 9.15
C THR A 339 -9.89 15.50 9.95
N GLY A 340 -8.72 15.85 10.45
CA GLY A 340 -7.94 14.92 11.25
C GLY A 340 -6.85 15.57 12.06
N TRP A 341 -6.52 14.90 13.15
CA TRP A 341 -5.43 15.22 14.03
C TRP A 341 -4.53 14.00 14.19
N THR A 342 -3.23 14.19 14.08
CA THR A 342 -2.21 13.18 14.32
C THR A 342 -1.27 13.68 15.41
N SER A 343 -1.07 12.86 16.44
CA SER A 343 0.03 13.02 17.39
C SER A 343 1.03 11.91 17.17
N ASN A 344 2.30 12.25 16.98
CA ASN A 344 3.36 11.29 16.75
C ASN A 344 4.53 11.58 17.68
N THR A 345 4.96 10.57 18.42
CA THR A 345 6.19 10.58 19.22
C THR A 345 7.07 9.47 18.73
N PHE A 346 8.28 9.81 18.41
CA PHE A 346 9.33 8.89 18.03
C PHE A 346 10.49 8.99 19.01
N ASP A 347 10.73 7.92 19.75
CA ASP A 347 11.83 7.79 20.68
C ASP A 347 12.91 6.90 20.08
N PHE A 348 14.14 7.35 20.18
CA PHE A 348 15.32 6.59 19.85
C PHE A 348 16.29 6.62 21.03
N SER A 349 16.78 5.47 21.45
CA SER A 349 17.67 5.31 22.60
C SER A 349 18.70 4.21 22.33
N GLY A 350 19.86 4.27 22.99
CA GLY A 350 20.88 3.23 22.92
C GLY A 350 22.22 3.65 22.35
N PHE A 351 22.38 4.87 21.90
CA PHE A 351 23.64 5.40 21.44
C PHE A 351 24.00 6.63 22.30
N GLU A 352 24.48 6.39 23.48
CA GLU A 352 24.85 7.39 24.49
C GLU A 352 23.70 8.32 24.93
N ASP A 353 22.78 8.70 24.03
CA ASP A 353 21.68 9.64 24.30
C ASP A 353 20.31 9.12 23.88
N LYS A 354 19.32 9.40 24.72
CA LYS A 354 17.91 9.26 24.32
C LYS A 354 17.46 10.48 23.53
N ARG A 355 16.90 10.26 22.34
CA ARG A 355 16.30 11.32 21.50
C ARG A 355 14.80 11.10 21.37
N THR A 356 14.04 12.15 21.57
CA THR A 356 12.59 12.13 21.43
C THR A 356 12.18 13.19 20.42
N LEU A 357 11.54 12.74 19.34
CA LEU A 357 10.99 13.61 18.30
C LEU A 357 9.48 13.61 18.39
N ARG A 358 8.89 14.77 18.67
CA ARG A 358 7.44 14.95 18.80
C ARG A 358 6.88 15.80 17.68
N SER A 359 5.67 15.47 17.23
CA SER A 359 4.99 16.28 16.23
C SER A 359 3.48 16.14 16.33
N HIS A 360 2.77 17.20 15.96
CA HIS A 360 1.33 17.20 15.83
C HIS A 360 0.97 17.72 14.43
N VAL A 361 -0.01 17.09 13.80
CA VAL A 361 -0.48 17.45 12.46
C VAL A 361 -1.99 17.61 12.48
N LEU A 362 -2.47 18.75 12.05
CA LEU A 362 -3.88 19.00 11.76
C LEU A 362 -4.08 18.96 10.25
N THR A 363 -5.12 18.29 9.79
CA THR A 363 -5.46 18.19 8.36
C THR A 363 -6.92 18.47 8.11
N ALA A 364 -7.22 19.08 6.96
CA ALA A 364 -8.56 19.20 6.44
C ALA A 364 -8.56 18.97 4.93
N THR A 365 -9.46 18.13 4.43
CA THR A 365 -9.65 17.85 3.00
C THR A 365 -11.10 18.07 2.64
N LEU A 366 -11.38 18.97 1.72
CA LEU A 366 -12.69 19.17 1.13
C LEU A 366 -12.70 18.62 -0.29
N ARG A 367 -13.69 17.81 -0.62
CA ARG A 367 -13.91 17.28 -1.96
C ARG A 367 -15.31 17.56 -2.42
N GLN A 368 -15.43 18.12 -3.60
CA GLN A 368 -16.70 18.37 -4.29
C GLN A 368 -16.66 17.67 -5.64
N PRO A 369 -17.31 16.50 -5.76
CA PRO A 369 -17.50 15.90 -7.08
C PRO A 369 -18.58 16.68 -7.83
N LEU A 370 -18.41 16.76 -9.15
CA LEU A 370 -19.31 17.41 -10.09
C LEU A 370 -19.45 16.51 -11.31
N ARG A 371 -20.65 16.39 -11.83
CA ARG A 371 -20.90 15.64 -13.07
C ARG A 371 -21.52 16.54 -14.11
N VAL A 372 -20.84 16.69 -15.24
CA VAL A 372 -21.30 17.52 -16.35
C VAL A 372 -21.23 16.68 -17.62
N GLN A 373 -22.36 16.19 -18.10
CA GLN A 373 -22.44 15.28 -19.25
C GLN A 373 -21.53 14.03 -19.06
N SER A 374 -20.55 13.86 -19.92
CA SER A 374 -19.57 12.76 -19.88
C SER A 374 -18.36 13.04 -18.98
N HIS A 375 -18.28 14.24 -18.39
CA HIS A 375 -17.20 14.66 -17.52
C HIS A 375 -17.50 14.32 -16.04
N ALA A 376 -16.61 13.60 -15.40
CA ALA A 376 -16.60 13.39 -13.97
C ALA A 376 -15.51 14.27 -13.35
N MET A 377 -15.92 15.44 -12.88
CA MET A 377 -15.02 16.42 -12.31
C MET A 377 -14.96 16.32 -10.80
N GLN A 378 -13.84 16.69 -10.20
CA GLN A 378 -13.68 16.77 -8.76
C GLN A 378 -12.83 17.98 -8.38
N ALA A 379 -13.39 18.89 -7.61
CA ALA A 379 -12.63 19.94 -6.95
C ALA A 379 -12.13 19.42 -5.59
N VAL A 380 -10.88 19.73 -5.26
CA VAL A 380 -10.23 19.31 -4.02
C VAL A 380 -9.52 20.50 -3.39
N ALA A 381 -9.72 20.70 -2.10
CA ALA A 381 -8.91 21.58 -1.28
C ALA A 381 -8.34 20.78 -0.11
N TYR A 382 -7.07 20.97 0.20
CA TYR A 382 -6.38 20.33 1.30
C TYR A 382 -5.57 21.35 2.09
N ALA A 383 -5.66 21.26 3.40
CA ALA A 383 -4.86 22.03 4.34
C ALA A 383 -4.18 21.10 5.34
N GLU A 384 -2.93 21.38 5.63
CA GLU A 384 -2.14 20.68 6.65
C GLU A 384 -1.38 21.72 7.47
N HIS A 385 -1.46 21.61 8.79
CA HIS A 385 -0.65 22.39 9.71
C HIS A 385 0.10 21.46 10.64
N GLN A 386 1.43 21.58 10.64
CA GLN A 386 2.32 20.72 11.41
C GLN A 386 3.08 21.54 12.43
N THR A 387 3.09 21.09 13.68
CA THR A 387 3.90 21.64 14.77
C THR A 387 4.85 20.59 15.34
N ALA A 388 5.98 21.03 15.85
CA ALA A 388 6.90 20.19 16.63
C ALA A 388 7.67 21.09 17.62
N PRO A 389 7.99 20.60 18.84
CA PRO A 389 8.80 21.35 19.80
C PRO A 389 10.17 21.74 19.21
N SER A 390 10.70 22.87 19.63
CA SER A 390 11.97 23.39 19.12
C SER A 390 13.19 22.55 19.51
N ASP A 391 13.12 21.83 20.61
CA ASP A 391 14.16 20.92 21.09
C ASP A 391 14.31 19.64 20.27
N THR A 392 13.35 19.36 19.40
CA THR A 392 13.34 18.21 18.49
C THR A 392 14.41 18.30 17.40
N PHE A 393 14.81 19.52 17.01
CA PHE A 393 15.65 19.76 15.83
C PHE A 393 16.98 20.41 16.18
N ALA A 394 17.95 20.27 15.30
CA ALA A 394 19.24 20.97 15.39
C ALA A 394 19.10 22.48 15.25
N VAL A 395 18.10 22.93 14.49
CA VAL A 395 17.75 24.34 14.28
C VAL A 395 16.28 24.54 14.63
N ALA A 396 15.94 25.69 15.23
CA ALA A 396 14.57 26.02 15.59
C ALA A 396 13.62 25.86 14.39
N SER A 397 12.58 25.07 14.55
CA SER A 397 11.62 24.75 13.49
C SER A 397 10.30 25.44 13.75
N PRO A 398 9.85 26.37 12.88
CA PRO A 398 8.54 26.98 12.98
C PRO A 398 7.42 25.97 12.64
N GLY A 399 6.16 26.34 12.93
CA GLY A 399 5.00 25.64 12.40
C GLY A 399 5.03 25.64 10.86
N LEU A 400 4.75 24.51 10.23
CA LEU A 400 4.65 24.41 8.77
C LEU A 400 3.19 24.29 8.36
N THR A 401 2.80 25.10 7.39
CA THR A 401 1.46 25.05 6.79
C THR A 401 1.58 24.73 5.32
N ALA A 402 0.80 23.75 4.85
CA ALA A 402 0.66 23.40 3.46
C ALA A 402 -0.82 23.59 3.04
N LEU A 403 -1.06 24.27 1.95
CA LEU A 403 -2.37 24.45 1.33
C LEU A 403 -2.32 23.98 -0.12
N HIS A 404 -3.28 23.19 -0.53
CA HIS A 404 -3.39 22.70 -1.89
C HIS A 404 -4.82 22.87 -2.38
N ALA A 405 -4.97 23.34 -3.60
CA ALA A 405 -6.27 23.43 -4.26
C ALA A 405 -6.14 22.94 -5.69
N GLY A 406 -7.10 22.19 -6.17
CA GLY A 406 -7.02 21.67 -7.52
C GLY A 406 -8.31 21.12 -8.08
N LEU A 407 -8.24 20.80 -9.35
CA LEU A 407 -9.31 20.23 -10.14
C LEU A 407 -8.82 18.97 -10.85
N ARG A 408 -9.63 17.93 -10.81
CA ARG A 408 -9.48 16.72 -11.61
C ARG A 408 -10.69 16.57 -12.52
N ASP A 409 -10.48 16.17 -13.74
CA ASP A 409 -11.51 15.83 -14.70
C ASP A 409 -11.22 14.49 -15.34
N SER A 410 -12.23 13.65 -15.42
CA SER A 410 -12.18 12.36 -16.09
C SER A 410 -13.28 12.29 -17.14
N LEU A 411 -12.88 12.01 -18.36
CA LEU A 411 -13.74 11.91 -19.53
C LEU A 411 -13.64 10.51 -20.12
N THR A 412 -14.77 9.87 -20.35
CA THR A 412 -14.84 8.62 -21.12
C THR A 412 -15.46 8.89 -22.48
N TRP A 413 -14.70 8.62 -23.55
CA TRP A 413 -15.13 8.84 -24.90
C TRP A 413 -14.70 7.67 -25.81
N ARG A 414 -15.67 6.98 -26.43
CA ARG A 414 -15.46 5.87 -27.38
C ARG A 414 -14.44 4.82 -26.91
N GLY A 415 -14.54 4.35 -25.65
CA GLY A 415 -13.61 3.36 -25.10
C GLY A 415 -12.25 3.92 -24.64
N THR A 416 -12.02 5.22 -24.81
CA THR A 416 -10.85 5.91 -24.29
C THR A 416 -11.23 6.66 -23.03
N MET A 417 -10.49 6.46 -21.95
CA MET A 417 -10.58 7.25 -20.73
C MET A 417 -9.45 8.28 -20.73
N LEU A 418 -9.81 9.54 -20.55
CA LEU A 418 -8.87 10.64 -20.33
C LEU A 418 -9.04 11.15 -18.89
N ASP A 419 -7.96 11.27 -18.16
CA ASP A 419 -7.94 11.81 -16.80
C ASP A 419 -6.90 12.91 -16.72
N ALA A 420 -7.33 14.11 -16.37
CA ALA A 420 -6.49 15.29 -16.24
C ALA A 420 -6.65 15.89 -14.86
N ALA A 421 -5.55 16.30 -14.25
CA ALA A 421 -5.60 16.96 -12.96
C ALA A 421 -4.54 18.05 -12.85
N THR A 422 -4.90 19.14 -12.19
CA THR A 422 -4.00 20.25 -11.90
C THR A 422 -4.22 20.75 -10.50
N TYR A 423 -3.14 21.17 -9.83
CA TYR A 423 -3.15 21.65 -8.46
C TYR A 423 -2.19 22.80 -8.29
N VAL A 424 -2.57 23.72 -7.43
CA VAL A 424 -1.73 24.81 -6.94
C VAL A 424 -1.43 24.52 -5.47
N HIS A 425 -0.20 24.75 -5.10
CA HIS A 425 0.32 24.46 -3.78
C HIS A 425 0.94 25.74 -3.18
N HIS A 426 0.66 25.97 -1.92
CA HIS A 426 1.35 26.92 -1.09
C HIS A 426 1.95 26.19 0.11
N HIS A 427 3.19 26.41 0.41
CA HIS A 427 3.89 25.84 1.55
C HIS A 427 4.65 26.92 2.27
N THR A 428 4.60 26.95 3.60
CA THR A 428 5.47 27.84 4.39
C THR A 428 6.91 27.63 3.93
N ASN A 429 7.67 28.68 3.74
CA ASN A 429 9.07 28.66 3.30
C ASN A 429 9.33 28.32 1.81
N HIS A 430 8.27 28.16 1.02
CA HIS A 430 8.40 27.91 -0.42
C HIS A 430 7.51 28.85 -1.23
N PRO A 431 7.89 29.26 -2.44
CA PRO A 431 7.00 29.99 -3.34
C PRO A 431 5.80 29.11 -3.74
N ILE A 432 4.73 29.73 -4.20
CA ILE A 432 3.60 29.02 -4.78
C ILE A 432 4.08 28.23 -6.01
N TYR A 433 3.68 26.98 -6.12
CA TYR A 433 4.02 26.11 -7.24
C TYR A 433 2.83 25.29 -7.70
N ALA A 434 2.91 24.74 -8.88
CA ALA A 434 1.86 23.89 -9.45
C ALA A 434 2.36 22.47 -9.70
N SER A 435 1.42 21.52 -9.68
CA SER A 435 1.60 20.16 -10.15
C SER A 435 0.44 19.77 -11.08
N GLY A 436 0.67 18.75 -11.91
CA GLY A 436 -0.37 18.28 -12.81
C GLY A 436 -0.06 16.90 -13.36
N GLN A 437 -1.10 16.25 -13.85
CA GLN A 437 -1.00 15.00 -14.58
C GLN A 437 -2.02 14.92 -15.69
N LEU A 438 -1.67 14.15 -16.70
CA LEU A 438 -2.57 13.72 -17.76
C LEU A 438 -2.37 12.23 -17.97
N GLN A 439 -3.46 11.50 -18.00
CA GLN A 439 -3.47 10.06 -18.26
C GLN A 439 -4.50 9.76 -19.35
N ALA A 440 -4.12 8.89 -20.27
CA ALA A 440 -5.02 8.28 -21.25
C ALA A 440 -4.98 6.77 -21.08
N ALA A 441 -6.12 6.12 -21.16
CA ALA A 441 -6.24 4.68 -21.18
C ALA A 441 -7.21 4.29 -22.31
N TYR A 442 -6.85 3.28 -23.07
CA TYR A 442 -7.63 2.77 -24.16
C TYR A 442 -7.68 1.24 -24.10
N ASP A 443 -8.88 0.67 -24.22
CA ASP A 443 -9.11 -0.76 -24.15
C ASP A 443 -9.96 -1.22 -25.35
N LEU A 444 -9.39 -2.14 -26.13
CA LEU A 444 -10.05 -2.83 -27.25
C LEU A 444 -10.43 -4.29 -26.89
N GLY A 445 -10.46 -4.63 -25.62
CA GLY A 445 -10.71 -5.98 -25.12
C GLY A 445 -9.42 -6.82 -25.06
N PRO A 446 -8.96 -7.46 -26.14
CA PRO A 446 -7.74 -8.29 -26.04
C PRO A 446 -6.45 -7.47 -25.96
N VAL A 447 -6.48 -6.21 -26.40
CA VAL A 447 -5.33 -5.31 -26.37
C VAL A 447 -5.74 -3.96 -25.83
N GLY A 448 -4.94 -3.41 -24.94
CA GLY A 448 -5.16 -2.07 -24.42
C GLY A 448 -3.84 -1.33 -24.18
N GLY A 449 -3.96 -0.04 -24.04
CA GLY A 449 -2.82 0.85 -23.84
C GLY A 449 -3.09 1.91 -22.78
N THR A 450 -2.02 2.37 -22.13
CA THR A 450 -2.06 3.48 -21.17
C THR A 450 -0.91 4.43 -21.44
N ALA A 451 -1.15 5.71 -21.35
CA ALA A 451 -0.11 6.73 -21.37
C ALA A 451 -0.33 7.69 -20.20
N GLN A 452 0.73 8.10 -19.55
CA GLN A 452 0.67 9.05 -18.45
C GLN A 452 1.86 10.00 -18.49
N VAL A 453 1.59 11.27 -18.26
CA VAL A 453 2.61 12.27 -17.95
C VAL A 453 2.23 12.98 -16.66
N ALA A 454 3.21 13.30 -15.83
CA ALA A 454 2.98 14.00 -14.58
C ALA A 454 4.17 14.92 -14.26
N SER A 455 3.87 16.06 -13.67
CA SER A 455 4.85 16.97 -13.09
C SER A 455 4.43 17.24 -11.65
N THR A 456 5.29 16.90 -10.69
CA THR A 456 5.02 17.07 -9.27
C THR A 456 6.16 17.82 -8.61
N ALA A 457 5.88 18.50 -7.53
CA ALA A 457 6.90 19.17 -6.74
C ALA A 457 6.70 18.86 -5.25
N ARG A 458 7.80 18.56 -4.55
CA ARG A 458 7.81 18.21 -3.14
C ARG A 458 8.77 19.15 -2.39
N PRO A 459 8.29 19.85 -1.36
CA PRO A 459 9.16 20.57 -0.46
C PRO A 459 10.02 19.61 0.38
N SER A 460 11.19 20.04 0.81
CA SER A 460 12.01 19.30 1.77
C SER A 460 11.22 19.05 3.06
N SER A 461 11.43 17.88 3.67
CA SER A 461 10.85 17.51 4.95
C SER A 461 11.43 18.35 6.10
N ARG A 462 10.82 18.24 7.28
CA ARG A 462 11.37 18.90 8.47
C ARG A 462 12.77 18.41 8.82
N LEU A 463 12.99 17.11 8.77
CA LEU A 463 14.30 16.55 9.04
C LEU A 463 15.33 17.01 8.02
N GLU A 464 14.97 17.08 6.75
CA GLU A 464 15.84 17.59 5.68
C GLU A 464 16.19 19.06 5.85
N THR A 465 15.24 19.88 6.37
CA THR A 465 15.41 21.34 6.52
C THR A 465 16.06 21.74 7.84
N TYR A 466 15.71 21.07 8.95
CA TYR A 466 16.10 21.50 10.30
C TYR A 466 17.05 20.52 10.99
N GLY A 467 17.27 19.34 10.40
CA GLY A 467 18.17 18.33 10.93
C GLY A 467 17.74 17.72 12.27
N SER A 468 18.66 17.00 12.87
CA SER A 468 18.56 16.49 14.26
C SER A 468 19.96 16.57 14.88
N ALA A 469 20.08 17.21 16.01
CA ALA A 469 21.37 17.47 16.64
C ALA A 469 22.16 16.18 16.85
N GLY A 470 23.40 16.13 16.31
CA GLY A 470 24.30 14.97 16.40
C GLY A 470 23.91 13.75 15.57
N LEU A 471 22.82 13.80 14.78
CA LEU A 471 22.37 12.66 13.96
C LEU A 471 22.18 13.01 12.49
N VAL A 472 21.67 14.20 12.20
CA VAL A 472 21.34 14.62 10.83
C VAL A 472 21.76 16.07 10.61
N THR A 473 22.73 16.29 9.75
CA THR A 473 23.08 17.62 9.27
C THR A 473 22.08 18.06 8.21
N PRO A 474 21.36 19.18 8.42
CA PRO A 474 20.30 19.63 7.50
C PRO A 474 20.86 20.26 6.23
N LEU A 475 19.95 20.55 5.30
CA LEU A 475 20.20 21.44 4.16
C LEU A 475 20.56 22.87 4.64
N SER A 476 21.39 23.58 3.87
CA SER A 476 21.62 25.02 4.09
C SER A 476 20.36 25.84 3.88
N ASP A 477 19.55 25.46 2.89
CA ASP A 477 18.33 26.17 2.50
C ASP A 477 17.21 25.15 2.15
N PRO A 478 15.93 25.51 2.38
CA PRO A 478 14.81 24.68 1.96
C PRO A 478 14.80 24.46 0.44
N VAL A 479 14.59 23.24 0.01
CA VAL A 479 14.63 22.84 -1.40
C VAL A 479 13.25 22.38 -1.87
N LEU A 480 12.84 22.82 -3.06
CA LEU A 480 11.69 22.29 -3.78
C LEU A 480 12.18 21.30 -4.86
N THR A 481 12.01 20.02 -4.60
CA THR A 481 12.32 18.95 -5.56
C THR A 481 11.21 18.83 -6.58
N ARG A 482 11.52 18.91 -7.87
CA ARG A 482 10.57 18.70 -8.97
C ARG A 482 10.82 17.37 -9.65
N THR A 483 9.75 16.62 -9.93
CA THR A 483 9.83 15.35 -10.66
C THR A 483 8.87 15.37 -11.84
N HIS A 484 9.41 15.24 -13.04
CA HIS A 484 8.68 15.04 -14.29
C HIS A 484 8.72 13.56 -14.63
N ARG A 485 7.57 12.98 -14.92
CA ARG A 485 7.45 11.54 -15.20
C ARG A 485 6.63 11.32 -16.44
N ALA A 486 7.06 10.37 -17.27
CA ALA A 486 6.31 9.85 -18.38
C ALA A 486 6.29 8.32 -18.32
N GLN A 487 5.18 7.72 -18.72
CA GLN A 487 5.07 6.27 -18.87
C GLN A 487 4.09 5.92 -19.97
N VAL A 488 4.40 4.84 -20.69
CA VAL A 488 3.52 4.23 -21.70
C VAL A 488 3.46 2.75 -21.43
N GLY A 489 2.25 2.21 -21.33
CA GLY A 489 2.00 0.80 -21.05
C GLY A 489 1.14 0.18 -22.15
N LEU A 490 1.47 -1.04 -22.53
CA LEU A 490 0.67 -1.89 -23.39
C LEU A 490 0.30 -3.15 -22.62
N HIS A 491 -0.92 -3.60 -22.76
CA HIS A 491 -1.35 -4.89 -22.23
C HIS A 491 -2.10 -5.69 -23.27
N THR A 492 -1.98 -6.99 -23.19
CA THR A 492 -2.72 -7.92 -24.03
C THR A 492 -3.20 -9.10 -23.22
N THR A 493 -4.39 -9.56 -23.54
CA THR A 493 -4.97 -10.79 -23.01
C THR A 493 -5.33 -11.70 -24.18
N TRP A 494 -4.59 -12.79 -24.30
CA TRP A 494 -4.81 -13.79 -25.33
C TRP A 494 -5.02 -15.15 -24.69
N ARG A 495 -6.26 -15.65 -24.69
CA ARG A 495 -6.65 -16.91 -24.03
C ARG A 495 -6.15 -16.94 -22.57
N THR A 496 -5.17 -17.81 -22.32
CA THR A 496 -4.58 -18.06 -21.01
C THR A 496 -3.38 -17.17 -20.69
N LEU A 497 -2.95 -16.33 -21.64
CA LEU A 497 -1.77 -15.50 -21.52
C LEU A 497 -2.16 -14.02 -21.35
N GLN A 498 -1.68 -13.39 -20.31
CA GLN A 498 -1.78 -11.94 -20.10
C GLN A 498 -0.38 -11.34 -20.07
N THR A 499 -0.16 -10.33 -20.85
CA THR A 499 1.12 -9.63 -20.91
C THR A 499 0.90 -8.14 -20.68
N ARG A 500 1.79 -7.53 -19.92
CA ARG A 500 1.85 -6.09 -19.74
C ARG A 500 3.29 -5.63 -19.84
N ILE A 501 3.54 -4.61 -20.65
CA ILE A 501 4.85 -3.97 -20.78
C ILE A 501 4.65 -2.48 -20.54
N THR A 502 5.51 -1.87 -19.74
CA THR A 502 5.49 -0.44 -19.42
C THR A 502 6.88 0.13 -19.61
N ALA A 503 7.02 1.04 -20.53
CA ALA A 503 8.19 1.91 -20.64
C ALA A 503 7.95 3.14 -19.75
N PHE A 504 8.98 3.57 -19.02
CA PHE A 504 8.89 4.69 -18.10
C PHE A 504 10.16 5.54 -18.14
N GLY A 505 10.00 6.80 -17.80
CA GLY A 505 11.11 7.70 -17.56
C GLY A 505 10.70 8.76 -16.56
N HIS A 506 11.66 9.22 -15.76
CA HIS A 506 11.48 10.37 -14.89
C HIS A 506 12.75 11.19 -14.80
N ARG A 507 12.56 12.50 -14.67
CA ARG A 507 13.60 13.49 -14.38
C ARG A 507 13.27 14.15 -13.06
N THR A 508 14.23 14.13 -12.14
CA THR A 508 14.10 14.80 -10.84
C THR A 508 15.12 15.90 -10.72
N GLU A 509 14.65 17.12 -10.59
CA GLU A 509 15.45 18.31 -10.42
C GLU A 509 15.60 18.65 -8.94
N ARG A 510 16.81 19.05 -8.52
CA ARG A 510 17.14 19.40 -7.14
C ARG A 510 16.69 18.29 -6.16
N ALA A 511 17.02 17.06 -6.51
CA ALA A 511 16.76 15.92 -5.64
C ALA A 511 17.42 16.12 -4.27
N VAL A 512 16.68 15.81 -3.20
CA VAL A 512 17.23 15.81 -1.85
C VAL A 512 17.51 14.38 -1.44
N GLU A 513 18.74 14.09 -1.05
CA GLU A 513 19.18 12.76 -0.65
C GLU A 513 19.95 12.85 0.67
N ALA A 514 19.83 11.81 1.48
CA ALA A 514 20.67 11.63 2.66
C ALA A 514 21.91 10.85 2.27
N GLU A 515 23.07 11.37 2.57
CA GLU A 515 24.36 10.71 2.44
C GLU A 515 24.82 10.21 3.81
N ARG A 516 25.35 9.00 3.87
CA ARG A 516 25.87 8.44 5.11
C ARG A 516 27.08 9.23 5.59
N GLY A 517 27.10 9.58 6.88
CA GLY A 517 28.26 10.21 7.55
C GLY A 517 29.47 9.27 7.69
N THR A 518 30.49 9.72 8.38
CA THR A 518 31.65 8.89 8.73
C THR A 518 31.27 7.89 9.81
N ASP A 519 30.48 8.34 10.80
CA ASP A 519 29.83 7.49 11.77
C ASP A 519 28.57 6.86 11.15
N PRO A 520 28.29 5.57 11.36
CA PRO A 520 27.05 4.91 10.91
C PRO A 520 25.77 5.59 11.40
N LEU A 521 25.86 6.33 12.50
CA LEU A 521 24.73 7.05 13.09
C LEU A 521 24.55 8.45 12.56
N ASP A 522 25.50 8.96 11.78
CA ASP A 522 25.43 10.29 11.19
C ASP A 522 24.96 10.23 9.75
N SER A 523 24.17 11.22 9.37
CA SER A 523 23.82 11.46 7.98
C SER A 523 23.86 12.95 7.65
N THR A 524 24.19 13.26 6.41
CA THR A 524 24.17 14.62 5.87
C THR A 524 23.14 14.70 4.77
N ILE A 525 22.24 15.65 4.86
CA ILE A 525 21.25 15.90 3.81
C ILE A 525 21.84 16.83 2.77
N ARG A 526 21.75 16.45 1.50
CA ARG A 526 22.27 17.25 0.38
C ARG A 526 21.24 17.38 -0.73
N ALA A 527 21.23 18.52 -1.38
CA ALA A 527 20.56 18.70 -2.66
C ALA A 527 21.49 18.26 -3.79
N VAL A 528 21.00 17.38 -4.64
CA VAL A 528 21.75 16.93 -5.83
C VAL A 528 21.76 18.09 -6.83
N PRO A 529 22.92 18.59 -7.24
CA PRO A 529 23.00 19.79 -8.09
C PRO A 529 22.52 19.52 -9.53
N GLU A 530 22.78 18.32 -10.04
CA GLU A 530 22.36 17.91 -11.38
C GLU A 530 21.05 17.12 -11.37
N PRO A 531 20.26 17.18 -12.43
CA PRO A 531 19.04 16.39 -12.54
C PRO A 531 19.33 14.88 -12.53
N LEU A 532 18.50 14.14 -11.81
CA LEU A 532 18.48 12.68 -11.84
C LEU A 532 17.53 12.21 -12.95
N ASP A 533 18.08 11.72 -14.04
CA ASP A 533 17.33 11.16 -15.16
C ASP A 533 17.36 9.63 -15.09
N VAL A 534 16.18 8.99 -14.97
CA VAL A 534 16.01 7.53 -14.94
C VAL A 534 15.07 7.12 -16.05
N ALA A 535 15.42 6.09 -16.80
CA ALA A 535 14.57 5.48 -17.80
C ALA A 535 14.61 3.95 -17.68
N GLY A 536 13.54 3.30 -18.11
CA GLY A 536 13.51 1.84 -18.05
C GLY A 536 12.25 1.23 -18.63
N VAL A 537 12.22 -0.10 -18.58
CA VAL A 537 11.10 -0.93 -19.03
C VAL A 537 10.77 -1.93 -17.94
N SER A 538 9.48 -2.10 -17.66
CA SER A 538 8.97 -3.12 -16.77
C SER A 538 7.99 -4.00 -17.51
N GLY A 539 8.15 -5.32 -17.41
CA GLY A 539 7.28 -6.32 -18.01
C GLY A 539 6.64 -7.22 -16.98
N ARG A 540 5.43 -7.67 -17.27
CA ARG A 540 4.75 -8.73 -16.52
C ARG A 540 4.08 -9.67 -17.50
N LEU A 541 4.32 -10.97 -17.33
CA LEU A 541 3.69 -12.04 -18.06
C LEU A 541 2.98 -12.94 -17.05
N ARG A 542 1.74 -13.28 -17.33
CA ARG A 542 0.93 -14.21 -16.55
C ARG A 542 0.35 -15.23 -17.48
N TRP A 543 0.65 -16.47 -17.20
CA TRP A 543 0.10 -17.61 -17.90
C TRP A 543 -0.70 -18.47 -16.93
N ARG A 544 -1.84 -19.03 -17.39
CA ARG A 544 -2.66 -19.98 -16.66
C ARG A 544 -3.11 -21.08 -17.61
N TYR A 545 -3.01 -22.33 -17.18
CA TYR A 545 -3.54 -23.44 -17.95
C TYR A 545 -5.07 -23.42 -17.99
N ASP A 546 -5.69 -23.15 -16.84
CA ASP A 546 -7.13 -22.97 -16.66
C ASP A 546 -7.41 -21.71 -15.84
N ALA A 547 -8.61 -21.15 -16.00
CA ALA A 547 -9.01 -19.93 -15.29
C ALA A 547 -9.04 -20.11 -13.77
N GLU A 548 -9.48 -21.28 -13.28
CA GLU A 548 -9.70 -21.54 -11.86
C GLU A 548 -8.75 -22.56 -11.27
N ARG A 549 -8.33 -23.55 -12.03
CA ARG A 549 -7.55 -24.70 -11.56
C ARG A 549 -6.36 -24.98 -12.48
N GLY A 550 -5.38 -25.73 -11.99
CA GLY A 550 -4.23 -26.14 -12.77
C GLY A 550 -3.00 -25.29 -12.59
N LEU A 551 -2.07 -25.45 -13.49
CA LEU A 551 -0.76 -24.78 -13.43
C LEU A 551 -0.86 -23.31 -13.85
N TYR A 552 -0.06 -22.48 -13.20
CA TYR A 552 0.10 -21.09 -13.58
C TYR A 552 1.53 -20.60 -13.39
N ALA A 553 1.90 -19.59 -14.15
CA ALA A 553 3.16 -18.88 -14.00
C ALA A 553 2.93 -17.37 -14.05
N VAL A 554 3.65 -16.63 -13.21
CA VAL A 554 3.70 -15.17 -13.25
C VAL A 554 5.16 -14.77 -13.24
N VAL A 555 5.60 -14.02 -14.23
CA VAL A 555 6.96 -13.49 -14.30
C VAL A 555 6.87 -11.99 -14.46
N GLN A 556 7.65 -11.27 -13.70
CA GLN A 556 7.81 -9.83 -13.85
C GLN A 556 9.27 -9.44 -13.75
N GLY A 557 9.68 -8.50 -14.58
CA GLY A 557 11.04 -8.01 -14.59
C GLY A 557 11.06 -6.51 -14.88
N THR A 558 12.11 -5.86 -14.45
CA THR A 558 12.36 -4.44 -14.68
C THR A 558 13.83 -4.26 -15.01
N ALA A 559 14.08 -3.53 -16.08
CA ALA A 559 15.40 -3.03 -16.42
C ALA A 559 15.33 -1.50 -16.42
N LEU A 560 16.31 -0.86 -15.78
CA LEU A 560 16.39 0.59 -15.71
C LEU A 560 17.84 1.07 -15.80
N GLN A 561 17.99 2.32 -16.20
CA GLN A 561 19.26 2.99 -16.28
C GLN A 561 19.12 4.41 -15.76
N VAL A 562 20.11 4.86 -15.01
CA VAL A 562 20.31 6.26 -14.64
C VAL A 562 21.27 6.89 -15.65
N ARG A 563 20.94 8.09 -16.15
CA ARG A 563 21.83 8.80 -17.05
C ARG A 563 23.15 9.11 -16.35
N PRO A 564 24.30 8.78 -16.96
CA PRO A 564 25.59 9.08 -16.39
C PRO A 564 25.79 10.59 -16.21
N SER A 565 26.46 10.97 -15.11
CA SER A 565 26.82 12.34 -14.76
C SER A 565 28.22 12.35 -14.13
N GLY A 566 28.90 13.49 -14.20
CA GLY A 566 30.16 13.76 -13.49
C GLY A 566 29.94 14.04 -11.99
N ASP A 567 28.72 14.35 -11.59
CA ASP A 567 28.36 14.62 -10.18
C ASP A 567 28.40 13.37 -9.31
N GLN A 568 29.07 13.45 -8.18
CA GLN A 568 29.27 12.33 -7.27
C GLN A 568 27.93 11.83 -6.68
N LEU A 569 27.00 12.72 -6.31
CA LEU A 569 25.70 12.32 -5.76
C LEU A 569 24.83 11.60 -6.80
N VAL A 570 24.91 12.02 -8.07
CA VAL A 570 24.24 11.30 -9.17
C VAL A 570 24.84 9.91 -9.35
N GLN A 571 26.15 9.77 -9.26
CA GLN A 571 26.84 8.47 -9.34
C GLN A 571 26.46 7.56 -8.16
N GLN A 572 26.41 8.11 -6.93
CA GLN A 572 25.96 7.39 -5.75
C GLN A 572 24.51 6.91 -5.89
N TYR A 573 23.64 7.79 -6.41
CA TYR A 573 22.25 7.45 -6.68
C TYR A 573 22.14 6.31 -7.71
N ALA A 574 22.84 6.44 -8.82
CA ALA A 574 22.87 5.40 -9.86
C ALA A 574 23.37 4.07 -9.31
N ALA A 575 24.46 4.08 -8.54
CA ALA A 575 25.01 2.89 -7.91
C ALA A 575 24.07 2.25 -6.88
N SER A 576 23.13 3.02 -6.29
CA SER A 576 22.21 2.54 -5.28
C SER A 576 21.00 1.79 -5.81
N LEU A 577 20.80 1.74 -7.14
CA LEU A 577 19.70 1.07 -7.81
C LEU A 577 20.17 -0.19 -8.52
N PRO A 578 19.46 -1.33 -8.38
CA PRO A 578 19.71 -2.48 -9.26
C PRO A 578 19.26 -2.16 -10.68
N GLU A 579 20.13 -2.33 -11.66
CA GLU A 579 19.81 -2.08 -13.08
C GLU A 579 18.79 -3.08 -13.62
N VAL A 580 18.82 -4.32 -13.15
CA VAL A 580 17.88 -5.38 -13.52
C VAL A 580 17.41 -6.11 -12.26
N TYR A 581 16.12 -6.23 -12.13
CA TYR A 581 15.52 -7.00 -11.03
C TYR A 581 14.18 -7.60 -11.44
N GLY A 582 13.74 -8.61 -10.73
CA GLY A 582 12.51 -9.29 -11.08
C GLY A 582 11.99 -10.23 -10.02
N ARG A 583 10.81 -10.77 -10.31
CA ARG A 583 10.13 -11.78 -9.50
C ARG A 583 9.45 -12.79 -10.41
N GLY A 584 9.52 -14.04 -10.06
CA GLY A 584 8.84 -15.15 -10.73
C GLY A 584 8.02 -15.94 -9.74
N ARG A 585 6.87 -16.45 -10.17
CA ARG A 585 6.04 -17.37 -9.41
C ARG A 585 5.58 -18.49 -10.34
N LEU A 586 5.73 -19.72 -9.88
CA LEU A 586 5.23 -20.92 -10.52
C LEU A 586 4.38 -21.68 -9.51
N GLY A 587 3.17 -22.04 -9.87
CA GLY A 587 2.26 -22.66 -8.92
C GLY A 587 1.20 -23.53 -9.58
N ALA A 588 0.46 -24.23 -8.73
CA ALA A 588 -0.66 -25.07 -9.10
C ALA A 588 -1.83 -24.88 -8.14
N ARG A 589 -3.03 -24.72 -8.69
CA ARG A 589 -4.29 -24.67 -7.96
C ARG A 589 -5.09 -25.94 -8.18
N PHE A 590 -5.60 -26.49 -7.10
CA PHE A 590 -6.46 -27.68 -7.15
C PHE A 590 -7.41 -27.70 -5.94
N VAL A 591 -8.47 -28.47 -6.07
CA VAL A 591 -9.47 -28.66 -5.01
C VAL A 591 -9.37 -30.10 -4.53
N LEU A 592 -9.20 -30.28 -3.23
CA LEU A 592 -9.25 -31.57 -2.57
C LEU A 592 -10.58 -31.69 -1.79
N PHE A 593 -11.12 -32.89 -1.73
CA PHE A 593 -12.31 -33.24 -0.91
C PHE A 593 -13.51 -32.31 -1.11
N ARG A 594 -13.67 -31.70 -2.30
CA ARG A 594 -14.72 -30.76 -2.72
C ARG A 594 -14.65 -29.36 -2.12
N ASP A 595 -14.18 -29.19 -0.87
CA ASP A 595 -14.27 -27.93 -0.12
C ASP A 595 -12.91 -27.31 0.23
N LEU A 596 -11.82 -27.97 -0.10
CA LEU A 596 -10.47 -27.52 0.23
C LEU A 596 -9.77 -27.01 -1.03
N ASP A 597 -9.80 -25.71 -1.27
CA ASP A 597 -9.03 -25.06 -2.33
C ASP A 597 -7.58 -24.91 -1.89
N ILE A 598 -6.65 -25.43 -2.68
CA ILE A 598 -5.22 -25.36 -2.40
C ILE A 598 -4.50 -24.63 -3.54
N ASP A 599 -3.60 -23.72 -3.18
CA ASP A 599 -2.64 -23.05 -4.06
C ASP A 599 -1.23 -23.33 -3.55
N LEU A 600 -0.47 -24.14 -4.28
CA LEU A 600 0.93 -24.42 -3.99
C LEU A 600 1.79 -23.67 -5.00
N TYR A 601 2.75 -22.86 -4.52
CA TYR A 601 3.63 -22.15 -5.43
C TYR A 601 5.02 -21.92 -4.86
N ALA A 602 5.99 -21.85 -5.78
CA ALA A 602 7.32 -21.33 -5.53
C ALA A 602 7.41 -19.90 -6.06
N GLU A 603 8.02 -19.01 -5.29
CA GLU A 603 8.26 -17.63 -5.66
C GLU A 603 9.74 -17.29 -5.50
N ALA A 604 10.34 -16.77 -6.57
CA ALA A 604 11.70 -16.26 -6.55
C ALA A 604 11.68 -14.75 -6.83
N TYR A 605 12.51 -13.98 -6.13
CA TYR A 605 12.81 -12.60 -6.48
C TYR A 605 14.32 -12.34 -6.37
N GLY A 606 14.83 -11.42 -7.18
CA GLY A 606 16.26 -11.17 -7.20
C GLY A 606 16.64 -10.00 -8.10
N TRP A 607 17.94 -9.77 -8.19
CA TRP A 607 18.56 -8.76 -9.03
C TRP A 607 19.72 -9.36 -9.83
N GLY A 608 19.84 -8.93 -11.10
CA GLY A 608 20.75 -9.53 -12.08
C GLY A 608 22.09 -8.81 -12.24
N ALA A 609 22.25 -7.62 -11.67
CA ALA A 609 23.47 -6.83 -11.77
C ALA A 609 23.96 -6.39 -10.40
N ALA A 610 25.27 -6.32 -10.24
CA ALA A 610 25.90 -5.85 -9.01
C ALA A 610 25.62 -4.36 -8.80
N PHE A 611 25.18 -3.98 -7.60
CA PHE A 611 24.90 -2.62 -7.22
C PHE A 611 25.37 -2.33 -5.79
N ARG A 612 25.47 -1.05 -5.40
CA ARG A 612 25.95 -0.65 -4.06
C ARG A 612 24.82 -0.35 -3.12
N SER A 613 23.68 -0.84 -3.22
CA SER A 613 22.50 -0.61 -2.41
C SER A 613 22.52 0.61 -1.46
N ARG A 614 21.37 1.00 -0.99
CA ARG A 614 21.24 2.05 0.04
C ARG A 614 21.59 1.51 1.41
N TRP A 615 22.08 2.38 2.28
CA TRP A 615 22.37 2.06 3.67
C TRP A 615 21.20 2.45 4.56
N PHE A 616 20.99 1.69 5.61
CA PHE A 616 19.97 2.02 6.59
C PHE A 616 20.55 2.91 7.70
N HIS A 617 19.96 4.09 7.89
CA HIS A 617 20.26 4.99 8.99
C HIS A 617 19.32 4.67 10.16
N SER A 618 19.81 3.89 11.09
CA SER A 618 19.03 3.34 12.20
C SER A 618 18.30 4.41 13.04
N PRO A 619 18.88 5.55 13.39
CA PRO A 619 18.19 6.57 14.17
C PRO A 619 16.95 7.14 13.51
N THR A 620 16.95 7.40 12.22
CA THR A 620 15.80 8.00 11.51
C THR A 620 14.93 6.99 10.76
N GLY A 621 15.47 5.79 10.51
CA GLY A 621 14.84 4.78 9.67
C GLY A 621 14.90 5.10 8.19
N GLN A 622 15.76 6.02 7.77
CA GLN A 622 15.95 6.39 6.37
C GLN A 622 16.96 5.49 5.67
N LEU A 623 16.77 5.36 4.37
CA LEU A 623 17.76 4.72 3.49
C LEU A 623 18.61 5.82 2.83
N THR A 624 19.88 5.84 3.16
CA THR A 624 20.87 6.84 2.70
C THR A 624 21.65 6.36 1.48
N LEU A 625 22.27 7.27 0.75
CA LEU A 625 23.15 6.93 -0.37
C LEU A 625 24.45 6.28 0.11
N PRO A 626 25.01 5.33 -0.68
CA PRO A 626 26.31 4.73 -0.40
C PRO A 626 27.45 5.70 -0.67
N LYS A 627 28.56 5.58 0.05
CA LYS A 627 29.82 6.27 -0.31
C LYS A 627 30.53 5.51 -1.44
N LEU A 628 30.94 6.22 -2.50
CA LEU A 628 31.66 5.60 -3.62
C LEU A 628 33.17 5.49 -3.34
N ASP A 629 33.72 6.46 -2.65
CA ASP A 629 35.19 6.59 -2.42
C ASP A 629 35.69 5.75 -1.25
N ALA A 630 34.80 5.14 -0.48
CA ALA A 630 35.21 4.21 0.53
C ALA A 630 35.85 3.00 -0.16
N PRO A 631 37.12 2.68 0.11
CA PRO A 631 37.67 1.42 -0.36
C PRO A 631 36.75 0.31 0.09
N ALA A 632 36.64 -0.76 -0.70
CA ALA A 632 35.95 -1.97 -0.26
C ALA A 632 36.71 -2.52 0.95
N THR A 633 36.44 -1.95 2.10
CA THR A 633 36.89 -2.45 3.39
C THR A 633 35.82 -3.38 3.93
N PRO A 634 36.12 -4.22 4.88
CA PRO A 634 35.08 -4.93 5.62
C PRO A 634 33.96 -4.00 6.13
N ASP A 635 34.28 -2.71 6.36
CA ASP A 635 33.33 -1.69 6.84
C ASP A 635 32.43 -1.09 5.76
N THR A 636 32.81 -1.23 4.52
CA THR A 636 32.03 -0.79 3.36
C THR A 636 31.96 -1.97 2.40
N PRO A 637 31.01 -2.90 2.59
CA PRO A 637 30.82 -3.98 1.64
C PRO A 637 30.68 -3.34 0.26
N GLY A 638 31.50 -3.84 -0.64
CA GLY A 638 31.51 -3.39 -2.02
C GLY A 638 30.15 -3.57 -2.71
N ARG A 639 30.16 -3.71 -4.00
CA ARG A 639 28.93 -4.00 -4.74
C ARG A 639 28.31 -5.31 -4.24
N LEU A 640 27.04 -5.30 -3.93
CA LEU A 640 26.25 -6.52 -3.76
C LEU A 640 26.27 -7.26 -5.09
N GLN A 641 26.62 -8.54 -5.04
CA GLN A 641 26.61 -9.39 -6.24
C GLN A 641 25.19 -9.70 -6.68
N PRO A 642 24.97 -10.13 -7.94
CA PRO A 642 23.69 -10.70 -8.35
C PRO A 642 23.25 -11.79 -7.40
N ASP A 643 22.03 -11.71 -6.92
CA ASP A 643 21.51 -12.65 -5.92
C ASP A 643 19.96 -12.75 -5.99
N GLY A 644 19.40 -13.69 -5.25
CA GLY A 644 17.96 -13.88 -5.19
C GLY A 644 17.52 -14.71 -4.00
N VAL A 645 16.24 -14.66 -3.75
CA VAL A 645 15.55 -15.37 -2.67
C VAL A 645 14.49 -16.26 -3.27
N LEU A 646 14.42 -17.50 -2.80
CA LEU A 646 13.39 -18.48 -3.15
C LEU A 646 12.50 -18.74 -1.94
N ASN A 647 11.21 -18.60 -2.12
CA ASN A 647 10.19 -18.93 -1.13
C ASN A 647 9.24 -20.00 -1.67
N ILE A 648 8.73 -20.85 -0.81
CA ILE A 648 7.73 -21.87 -1.13
C ILE A 648 6.51 -21.63 -0.27
N HIS A 649 5.33 -21.63 -0.87
CA HIS A 649 4.08 -21.30 -0.20
C HIS A 649 3.02 -22.36 -0.47
N ALA A 650 2.23 -22.63 0.56
CA ALA A 650 1.00 -23.41 0.48
C ALA A 650 -0.14 -22.56 1.09
N GLU A 651 -1.13 -22.25 0.28
CA GLU A 651 -2.34 -21.55 0.70
C GLU A 651 -3.52 -22.53 0.59
N ALA A 652 -4.38 -22.56 1.58
CA ALA A 652 -5.56 -23.40 1.59
C ALA A 652 -6.78 -22.60 2.07
N ASN A 653 -7.90 -22.74 1.39
CA ASN A 653 -9.19 -22.22 1.85
C ASN A 653 -10.08 -23.40 2.22
N LEU A 654 -10.49 -23.45 3.49
CA LEU A 654 -11.39 -24.45 4.03
C LEU A 654 -12.60 -23.73 4.63
N ARG A 655 -13.74 -23.80 3.95
CA ARG A 655 -15.02 -23.22 4.43
C ARG A 655 -14.92 -21.78 4.91
N GLY A 656 -14.15 -20.96 4.17
CA GLY A 656 -13.93 -19.54 4.47
C GLY A 656 -12.74 -19.25 5.39
N ALA A 657 -12.20 -20.23 6.11
CA ALA A 657 -10.92 -20.08 6.78
C ALA A 657 -9.77 -20.19 5.78
N GLU A 658 -8.87 -19.24 5.78
CA GLU A 658 -7.69 -19.21 4.92
C GLU A 658 -6.45 -19.59 5.75
N LEU A 659 -5.84 -20.69 5.37
CA LEU A 659 -4.64 -21.23 6.01
C LEU A 659 -3.45 -20.99 5.08
N MET A 660 -2.30 -20.64 5.63
CA MET A 660 -1.11 -20.43 4.86
C MET A 660 0.12 -20.94 5.59
N LEU A 661 0.97 -21.61 4.83
CA LEU A 661 2.30 -22.03 5.24
C LEU A 661 3.32 -21.49 4.23
N SER A 662 4.36 -20.84 4.72
CA SER A 662 5.45 -20.32 3.91
C SER A 662 6.78 -20.87 4.42
N TYR A 663 7.61 -21.35 3.51
CA TYR A 663 9.02 -21.64 3.75
C TYR A 663 9.84 -20.59 3.01
N GLU A 664 10.39 -19.64 3.74
CA GLU A 664 11.04 -18.46 3.20
C GLU A 664 12.55 -18.63 3.18
N ASN A 665 13.17 -17.98 2.19
CA ASN A 665 14.60 -18.06 1.90
C ASN A 665 15.11 -19.50 1.85
N ALA A 666 14.40 -20.36 1.10
CA ALA A 666 14.63 -21.80 1.04
C ALA A 666 16.06 -22.19 0.63
N LEU A 667 16.76 -21.31 -0.09
CA LEU A 667 18.16 -21.49 -0.51
C LEU A 667 19.15 -20.73 0.39
N GLY A 668 18.66 -20.00 1.39
CA GLY A 668 19.51 -19.25 2.30
C GLY A 668 20.55 -20.15 2.99
N GLY A 669 21.81 -19.69 3.02
CA GLY A 669 22.92 -20.46 3.56
C GLY A 669 23.38 -21.63 2.70
N THR A 670 22.87 -21.79 1.47
CA THR A 670 23.38 -22.74 0.48
C THR A 670 24.40 -22.07 -0.44
N ASN A 671 25.22 -22.87 -1.12
CA ASN A 671 26.19 -22.32 -2.09
C ASN A 671 25.55 -21.91 -3.43
N VAL A 672 24.23 -22.03 -3.59
CA VAL A 672 23.54 -21.78 -4.86
C VAL A 672 23.18 -20.31 -5.02
N THR A 673 22.59 -19.73 -3.98
CA THR A 673 22.35 -18.29 -3.87
C THR A 673 22.59 -17.92 -2.42
N ALA A 674 23.27 -16.82 -2.16
CA ALA A 674 23.53 -16.45 -0.79
C ALA A 674 22.26 -15.93 -0.12
N GLY A 675 21.38 -15.23 -0.88
CA GLY A 675 20.13 -14.66 -0.35
C GLY A 675 20.35 -13.78 0.87
N THR A 676 21.51 -13.11 0.92
CA THR A 676 22.07 -12.67 2.19
C THR A 676 21.77 -11.22 2.52
N TYR A 677 21.89 -10.33 1.52
CA TYR A 677 21.75 -8.88 1.76
C TYR A 677 21.05 -8.20 0.60
N VAL A 678 20.07 -7.37 0.91
CA VAL A 678 19.52 -6.34 0.00
C VAL A 678 20.01 -4.95 0.45
N VAL A 679 20.16 -4.77 1.75
CA VAL A 679 20.76 -3.59 2.38
C VAL A 679 22.05 -4.02 3.07
N PRO A 680 23.18 -3.36 2.79
CA PRO A 680 24.46 -3.73 3.37
C PRO A 680 24.42 -3.80 4.89
N THR A 681 25.05 -4.81 5.48
CA THR A 681 25.11 -5.06 6.94
C THR A 681 23.77 -5.38 7.63
N TYR A 682 22.70 -5.60 6.84
CA TYR A 682 21.39 -6.02 7.33
C TYR A 682 20.98 -7.32 6.63
N PRO A 683 21.40 -8.48 7.15
CA PRO A 683 21.19 -9.76 6.50
C PRO A 683 19.70 -10.14 6.45
N LEU A 684 19.31 -10.74 5.33
CA LEU A 684 18.03 -11.40 5.23
C LEU A 684 17.98 -12.57 6.21
N PRO A 685 16.83 -12.88 6.81
CA PRO A 685 16.70 -14.04 7.67
C PRO A 685 17.13 -15.31 6.94
N ASN A 686 17.74 -16.21 7.69
CA ASN A 686 18.00 -17.56 7.21
C ASN A 686 16.68 -18.28 6.89
N GLN A 687 16.74 -19.51 6.47
CA GLN A 687 15.55 -20.35 6.22
C GLN A 687 14.58 -20.27 7.40
N ARG A 688 13.32 -19.94 7.13
CA ARG A 688 12.30 -19.86 8.17
C ARG A 688 10.94 -20.33 7.69
N ILE A 689 10.17 -20.88 8.63
CA ILE A 689 8.78 -21.26 8.39
C ILE A 689 7.89 -20.17 8.97
N ARG A 690 6.85 -19.78 8.23
CA ARG A 690 5.80 -18.89 8.69
C ARG A 690 4.45 -19.53 8.43
N PHE A 691 3.57 -19.45 9.42
CA PHE A 691 2.19 -19.92 9.36
C PHE A 691 1.24 -18.73 9.56
N SER A 692 0.11 -18.74 8.86
CA SER A 692 -0.96 -17.77 9.06
C SER A 692 -2.31 -18.45 8.92
N ILE A 693 -3.27 -18.01 9.75
CA ILE A 693 -4.69 -18.31 9.59
C ILE A 693 -5.47 -16.99 9.58
N HIS A 694 -6.38 -16.87 8.63
CA HIS A 694 -7.38 -15.79 8.57
C HIS A 694 -8.77 -16.44 8.57
N TRP A 695 -9.61 -16.04 9.52
CA TRP A 695 -10.93 -16.64 9.69
C TRP A 695 -12.00 -15.56 9.91
N PRO A 696 -12.87 -15.33 8.90
CA PRO A 696 -14.07 -14.53 9.08
C PRO A 696 -15.16 -15.36 9.77
N LEU A 697 -15.67 -14.86 10.88
CA LEU A 697 -16.73 -15.45 11.68
C LEU A 697 -17.96 -14.53 11.60
N PHE A 698 -19.11 -15.11 11.22
CA PHE A 698 -20.39 -14.42 11.23
C PHE A 698 -21.21 -14.94 12.42
N ASP A 699 -21.63 -14.03 13.29
CA ASP A 699 -22.46 -14.33 14.47
C ASP A 699 -23.95 -14.27 14.15
#